data_d3d81ec528563cd910202b66cf0aa0a6
#
_entry.id   d3d81ec528563cd910202b66cf0aa0a6
#
_cell.length_a   1.000
_cell.length_b   1.000
_cell.length_c   1.000
_cell.angle_alpha   90.00
_cell.angle_beta   90.00
_cell.angle_gamma   90.00
#
_symmetry.space_group_name_H-M   'P 1'
#
loop_
_entity.id
_entity.type
_entity.pdbx_description
1 polymer ?
#
loop_
_entity_poly.entity_id
_entity_poly.type
_entity_poly.pdbx_seq_one_letter_code
_entity_poly.pdbx_strand_id
1 'polypeptide(L)'
;LDEIYTPTAAELRFALRHCKRGSTSFLGLLVQLKIVQRLGRFVTFGDVPTPIIQHIKQLVRNRSSLADLSAYFSSGAKDRHVRLIRQHLKLRPYDTDSTNDKVLQWATSAAKTKEALADIINVALEYLVKEQFEIPPFSVLQRLCQSARSQVNNTYYDQLVGYLNAEGRAIVNRLLNASGSEQFGWRDLKQEAKRPTPRNIQAYIRYLEWLSSLQSMLPTDLGLPPTKHQQYLNEAKALDLAEMKQLKANKRTALVVVLIRHQYAQTLDSAADIVIKTLRKMEHSAEKRLEEYRADQQKQIDRLISVLSGTVKVYLDKPESVAAFDPILGKEGKNILALCEQYMAYAGNNYYPFMVPLYKKQRPALFRAVEILKLEAATEDTDVLKAFEFICLYKQRRTETLPIQENPDDPNSKNLLNIRWIRDKWWKLVTGKATKSAQITHVNKLAFELCVFDRIAEELSTGDLYIPYSETFDDYREQMISWEQYDTELPGYCEELGLVKGSTEFTQALKTQLTEACYAADRNFPDDEQVRIENGKLIIGKSKAEEASREIEAISELLQDRLEKINLLDLIINAERWLSLHKLFGPLSGFESRVDDPFLRFVLTLFCYGTNIGPTETERSVRGISRKQVAWLNLKRTTVERLDKAIFKVSNAYKKFNLIECWGSGNSVSADGKLWDLYEDNLLSEYHLRYGRFGGIAYYHVSDTYIALFSHFIPCGVYEAIYILDGLLNDESDFKPDTVHGDTQAQSTPVFGLAYLLGIKLMPRIRNIKDLNFYKPDRNMVLQHIQSLFHEPIQWDRIEKYYPDMLRTTMSIKAGKITASTILRRFGTKNRKNKLYFAFRELGRVVRTMFLLEYITDLELRKTIQAATCKSEEFNEFARWLFFANSGKIASNLKHEQGKIVKFNHLLANLAILYNVNAMTTAFNDLRAEGHDIRREHMAKFSPYHTAHLGRLGSFELDLNKEVKPMRVKLEIE
;
A
#
# COMPACT_ATOMS: atom_id res chain seq x y z
N LEU A 1 5.86 39.62 11.72
CA LEU A 1 6.88 40.67 11.51
C LEU A 1 7.85 40.71 12.68
N ASP A 2 7.37 40.65 13.92
CA ASP A 2 8.17 40.75 15.14
C ASP A 2 9.23 39.66 15.26
N GLU A 3 8.91 38.45 14.92
CA GLU A 3 9.81 37.31 15.03
C GLU A 3 10.94 37.30 13.98
N ILE A 4 10.65 37.78 12.76
CA ILE A 4 11.55 37.61 11.60
C ILE A 4 12.32 38.91 11.29
N TYR A 5 11.66 40.06 11.32
CA TYR A 5 12.20 41.32 10.81
C TYR A 5 12.63 42.27 11.92
N THR A 6 12.47 41.92 13.20
CA THR A 6 12.99 42.71 14.31
C THR A 6 14.52 42.64 14.34
N PRO A 7 15.25 43.80 14.26
CA PRO A 7 16.71 43.79 14.37
C PRO A 7 17.16 43.40 15.79
N THR A 8 18.09 42.46 15.87
CA THR A 8 18.72 42.06 17.14
C THR A 8 19.68 43.15 17.65
N ALA A 9 20.05 43.06 18.93
CA ALA A 9 21.03 43.96 19.52
C ALA A 9 22.41 43.92 18.83
N ALA A 10 22.78 42.74 18.29
CA ALA A 10 24.02 42.56 17.52
C ALA A 10 23.94 43.27 16.16
N GLU A 11 22.82 43.14 15.46
CA GLU A 11 22.59 43.79 14.16
C GLU A 11 22.49 45.31 14.28
N LEU A 12 21.89 45.82 15.36
CA LEU A 12 21.89 47.26 15.64
C LEU A 12 23.31 47.77 15.89
N ARG A 13 24.15 47.05 16.66
CA ARG A 13 25.57 47.38 16.86
C ARG A 13 26.36 47.36 15.56
N PHE A 14 26.11 46.36 14.72
CA PHE A 14 26.70 46.29 13.39
C PHE A 14 26.35 47.54 12.56
N ALA A 15 25.07 47.88 12.48
CA ALA A 15 24.60 49.03 11.70
C ALA A 15 25.16 50.38 12.24
N LEU A 16 25.27 50.53 13.55
CA LEU A 16 25.85 51.72 14.21
C LEU A 16 27.34 51.90 13.97
N ARG A 17 28.09 50.85 13.71
CA ARG A 17 29.53 50.93 13.34
C ARG A 17 29.73 51.56 11.97
N HIS A 18 28.75 51.47 11.08
CA HIS A 18 28.86 51.89 9.68
C HIS A 18 28.00 53.10 9.31
N CYS A 19 26.99 53.44 10.13
CA CYS A 19 26.02 54.48 9.86
C CYS A 19 25.69 55.30 11.13
N LYS A 20 25.46 56.60 10.95
CA LYS A 20 24.97 57.47 12.03
C LYS A 20 23.53 57.07 12.39
N ARG A 21 23.27 56.91 13.70
CA ARG A 21 21.93 56.60 14.22
C ARG A 21 20.91 57.64 13.71
N GLY A 22 19.74 57.17 13.28
CA GLY A 22 18.66 58.02 12.76
C GLY A 22 18.84 58.47 11.31
N SER A 23 19.95 58.16 10.64
CA SER A 23 20.13 58.47 9.22
C SER A 23 19.33 57.51 8.31
N THR A 24 19.01 57.94 7.10
CA THR A 24 18.38 57.14 6.09
C THR A 24 19.22 55.90 5.75
N SER A 25 20.56 56.08 5.72
CA SER A 25 21.52 55.01 5.48
C SER A 25 21.49 53.94 6.58
N PHE A 26 21.26 54.30 7.83
CA PHE A 26 21.11 53.37 8.94
C PHE A 26 19.85 52.51 8.79
N LEU A 27 18.70 53.13 8.48
CA LEU A 27 17.48 52.41 8.21
C LEU A 27 17.64 51.48 6.98
N GLY A 28 18.22 52.01 5.88
CA GLY A 28 18.42 51.27 4.67
C GLY A 28 19.34 50.05 4.83
N LEU A 29 20.41 50.17 5.64
CA LEU A 29 21.31 49.05 5.96
C LEU A 29 20.56 47.93 6.74
N LEU A 30 19.76 48.31 7.74
CA LEU A 30 18.98 47.34 8.52
C LEU A 30 17.91 46.66 7.67
N VAL A 31 17.17 47.43 6.85
CA VAL A 31 16.18 46.84 5.93
C VAL A 31 16.84 45.83 5.00
N GLN A 32 17.95 46.19 4.35
CA GLN A 32 18.66 45.26 3.47
C GLN A 32 19.18 44.04 4.22
N LEU A 33 19.76 44.21 5.40
CA LEU A 33 20.25 43.07 6.22
C LEU A 33 19.14 42.07 6.52
N LYS A 34 18.00 42.55 7.02
CA LYS A 34 16.86 41.67 7.36
C LYS A 34 16.26 40.98 6.13
N ILE A 35 16.21 41.71 4.99
CA ILE A 35 15.73 41.10 3.75
C ILE A 35 16.69 40.01 3.26
N VAL A 36 18.00 40.28 3.26
CA VAL A 36 18.98 39.28 2.81
C VAL A 36 19.03 38.04 3.73
N GLN A 37 18.93 38.25 5.05
CA GLN A 37 18.84 37.12 5.99
C GLN A 37 17.64 36.21 5.71
N ARG A 38 16.52 36.77 5.24
CA ARG A 38 15.31 36.03 4.95
C ARG A 38 15.28 35.44 3.54
N LEU A 39 15.68 36.22 2.54
CA LEU A 39 15.58 35.86 1.12
C LEU A 39 16.87 35.29 0.51
N GLY A 40 18.01 35.43 1.22
CA GLY A 40 19.32 35.07 0.70
C GLY A 40 19.81 35.94 -0.46
N ARG A 41 19.10 37.06 -0.77
CA ARG A 41 19.44 37.95 -1.90
C ARG A 41 19.11 39.40 -1.62
N PHE A 42 19.80 40.29 -2.32
CA PHE A 42 19.43 41.71 -2.37
C PHE A 42 18.28 41.92 -3.35
N VAL A 43 17.38 42.81 -3.01
CA VAL A 43 16.19 43.18 -3.79
C VAL A 43 16.16 44.65 -4.13
N THR A 44 15.39 45.05 -5.13
CA THR A 44 15.14 46.45 -5.44
C THR A 44 14.19 47.09 -4.43
N PHE A 45 14.15 48.42 -4.34
CA PHE A 45 13.28 49.09 -3.38
C PHE A 45 11.79 48.75 -3.59
N GLY A 46 11.36 48.64 -4.84
CA GLY A 46 9.99 48.31 -5.20
C GLY A 46 9.56 46.90 -4.77
N ASP A 47 10.51 45.99 -4.56
CA ASP A 47 10.26 44.60 -4.13
C ASP A 47 10.23 44.46 -2.60
N VAL A 48 10.53 45.54 -1.83
CA VAL A 48 10.49 45.52 -0.37
C VAL A 48 9.08 45.86 0.12
N PRO A 49 8.36 44.95 0.77
CA PRO A 49 7.03 45.25 1.30
C PRO A 49 7.04 46.40 2.29
N THR A 50 6.18 47.40 2.07
CA THR A 50 6.06 48.59 2.93
C THR A 50 5.87 48.25 4.41
N PRO A 51 5.08 47.23 4.84
CA PRO A 51 4.95 46.86 6.23
C PRO A 51 6.27 46.47 6.92
N ILE A 52 7.22 45.86 6.20
CA ILE A 52 8.54 45.49 6.75
C ILE A 52 9.35 46.77 7.02
N ILE A 53 9.32 47.72 6.08
CA ILE A 53 10.01 49.02 6.22
C ILE A 53 9.44 49.78 7.42
N GLN A 54 8.10 49.83 7.55
CA GLN A 54 7.41 50.53 8.64
C GLN A 54 7.73 49.89 9.98
N HIS A 55 7.72 48.57 10.07
CA HIS A 55 8.05 47.82 11.29
C HIS A 55 9.48 48.16 11.76
N ILE A 56 10.50 47.99 10.90
CA ILE A 56 11.89 48.32 11.27
C ILE A 56 12.02 49.77 11.62
N LYS A 57 11.40 50.69 10.85
CA LYS A 57 11.42 52.15 11.06
C LYS A 57 10.89 52.55 12.44
N GLN A 58 9.75 51.95 12.86
CA GLN A 58 9.14 52.21 14.18
C GLN A 58 10.05 51.75 15.31
N LEU A 59 10.60 50.52 15.20
CA LEU A 59 11.50 49.95 16.21
C LEU A 59 12.75 50.80 16.45
N VAL A 60 13.37 51.30 15.37
CA VAL A 60 14.58 52.14 15.48
C VAL A 60 14.29 53.62 15.59
N ARG A 61 13.00 54.02 15.68
CA ARG A 61 12.53 55.43 15.79
C ARG A 61 13.15 56.34 14.70
N ASN A 62 13.20 55.86 13.46
CA ASN A 62 13.76 56.62 12.34
C ASN A 62 12.70 57.55 11.71
N ARG A 63 13.10 58.75 11.28
CA ARG A 63 12.17 59.78 10.72
C ARG A 63 12.21 59.87 9.20
N SER A 64 13.08 59.11 8.51
CA SER A 64 13.22 59.15 7.05
C SER A 64 11.91 58.85 6.33
N SER A 65 11.64 59.49 5.23
CA SER A 65 10.47 59.23 4.39
C SER A 65 10.75 58.00 3.50
N LEU A 66 9.70 57.43 2.87
CA LEU A 66 9.85 56.38 1.87
C LEU A 66 10.61 56.89 0.63
N ALA A 67 10.47 58.18 0.30
CA ALA A 67 11.21 58.80 -0.81
C ALA A 67 12.71 58.84 -0.51
N ASP A 68 13.11 59.24 0.73
CA ASP A 68 14.52 59.23 1.15
C ASP A 68 15.12 57.84 1.07
N LEU A 69 14.35 56.82 1.48
CA LEU A 69 14.78 55.45 1.43
C LEU A 69 14.90 54.94 -0.02
N SER A 70 13.98 55.33 -0.90
CA SER A 70 14.07 55.04 -2.34
C SER A 70 15.35 55.67 -2.95
N ALA A 71 15.68 56.92 -2.62
CA ALA A 71 16.91 57.57 -3.02
C ALA A 71 18.16 56.83 -2.50
N TYR A 72 18.12 56.31 -1.26
CA TYR A 72 19.22 55.52 -0.73
C TYR A 72 19.42 54.22 -1.56
N PHE A 73 18.35 53.51 -1.96
CA PHE A 73 18.46 52.31 -2.75
C PHE A 73 19.05 52.54 -4.16
N SER A 74 19.09 53.78 -4.64
CA SER A 74 19.72 54.21 -5.90
C SER A 74 21.09 54.86 -5.71
N SER A 75 21.62 54.89 -4.47
CA SER A 75 22.88 55.60 -4.15
C SER A 75 24.07 54.66 -4.02
N GLY A 76 25.26 55.17 -4.22
CA GLY A 76 26.52 54.42 -3.96
C GLY A 76 26.72 54.02 -2.48
N ALA A 77 25.95 54.57 -1.55
CA ALA A 77 25.92 54.11 -0.17
C ALA A 77 25.33 52.71 -0.05
N LYS A 78 24.28 52.39 -0.82
CA LYS A 78 23.71 51.07 -0.93
C LYS A 78 24.75 50.02 -1.35
N ASP A 79 25.59 50.32 -2.37
CA ASP A 79 26.57 49.35 -2.87
C ASP A 79 27.70 49.07 -1.86
N ARG A 80 28.08 50.10 -1.07
CA ARG A 80 28.99 49.92 0.06
C ARG A 80 28.37 49.01 1.12
N HIS A 81 27.09 49.22 1.45
CA HIS A 81 26.39 48.43 2.44
C HIS A 81 26.16 46.98 1.96
N VAL A 82 25.91 46.76 0.71
CA VAL A 82 25.87 45.40 0.12
C VAL A 82 27.17 44.64 0.41
N ARG A 83 28.34 45.26 0.20
CA ARG A 83 29.63 44.65 0.53
C ARG A 83 29.78 44.35 2.02
N LEU A 84 29.37 45.25 2.89
CA LEU A 84 29.42 45.10 4.35
C LEU A 84 28.50 43.95 4.83
N ILE A 85 27.28 43.87 4.27
CA ILE A 85 26.34 42.79 4.60
C ILE A 85 26.89 41.44 4.14
N ARG A 86 27.50 41.38 2.93
CA ARG A 86 28.14 40.15 2.44
C ARG A 86 29.24 39.68 3.38
N GLN A 87 30.09 40.59 3.83
CA GLN A 87 31.16 40.27 4.79
C GLN A 87 30.60 39.81 6.14
N HIS A 88 29.56 40.53 6.64
CA HIS A 88 28.94 40.22 7.92
C HIS A 88 28.26 38.85 7.93
N LEU A 89 27.55 38.49 6.84
CA LEU A 89 26.85 37.23 6.68
C LEU A 89 27.69 36.10 6.04
N LYS A 90 28.95 36.42 5.68
CA LYS A 90 29.86 35.51 4.98
C LYS A 90 29.29 34.99 3.64
N LEU A 91 28.48 35.81 2.96
CA LEU A 91 27.86 35.47 1.69
C LEU A 91 28.83 35.69 0.53
N ARG A 92 28.90 34.69 -0.35
CA ARG A 92 29.60 34.77 -1.64
C ARG A 92 28.67 35.41 -2.68
N PRO A 93 29.14 36.38 -3.48
CA PRO A 93 28.31 36.93 -4.54
C PRO A 93 27.96 35.85 -5.57
N TYR A 94 26.74 35.90 -6.07
CA TYR A 94 26.34 35.03 -7.18
C TYR A 94 26.97 35.54 -8.47
N ASP A 95 27.88 34.78 -9.05
CA ASP A 95 28.48 35.03 -10.36
C ASP A 95 27.76 34.22 -11.44
N THR A 96 27.28 34.91 -12.48
CA THR A 96 26.49 34.27 -13.55
C THR A 96 27.30 33.26 -14.36
N ASP A 97 28.61 33.39 -14.43
CA ASP A 97 29.40 32.47 -15.24
C ASP A 97 29.83 31.24 -14.46
N SER A 98 30.47 31.38 -13.33
CA SER A 98 31.01 30.26 -12.54
C SER A 98 30.01 29.58 -11.64
N THR A 99 29.03 30.34 -11.08
CA THR A 99 28.02 29.76 -10.15
C THR A 99 26.90 29.10 -10.91
N ASN A 100 26.51 29.60 -12.10
CA ASN A 100 25.52 28.95 -12.96
C ASN A 100 25.93 27.51 -13.33
N ASP A 101 27.18 27.27 -13.67
CA ASP A 101 27.67 25.95 -14.04
C ASP A 101 27.56 24.97 -12.87
N LYS A 102 27.90 25.41 -11.65
CA LYS A 102 27.76 24.59 -10.45
C LYS A 102 26.29 24.28 -10.13
N VAL A 103 25.43 25.29 -10.19
CA VAL A 103 23.97 25.11 -9.99
C VAL A 103 23.40 24.18 -11.04
N LEU A 104 23.81 24.32 -12.31
CA LEU A 104 23.39 23.44 -13.41
C LEU A 104 23.84 21.99 -13.16
N GLN A 105 25.06 21.79 -12.68
CA GLN A 105 25.59 20.45 -12.36
C GLN A 105 24.76 19.78 -11.25
N TRP A 106 24.47 20.48 -10.16
CA TRP A 106 23.64 19.97 -9.08
C TRP A 106 22.19 19.73 -9.53
N ALA A 107 21.62 20.67 -10.29
CA ALA A 107 20.29 20.52 -10.87
C ALA A 107 20.23 19.32 -11.84
N THR A 108 21.28 19.07 -12.63
CA THR A 108 21.39 17.92 -13.54
C THR A 108 21.46 16.60 -12.75
N SER A 109 22.24 16.57 -11.67
CA SER A 109 22.29 15.40 -10.78
C SER A 109 20.92 15.12 -10.16
N ALA A 110 20.27 16.16 -9.62
CA ALA A 110 18.91 16.03 -9.06
C ALA A 110 17.88 15.59 -10.11
N ALA A 111 17.97 16.12 -11.34
CA ALA A 111 17.06 15.78 -12.44
C ALA A 111 17.14 14.32 -12.90
N LYS A 112 18.20 13.56 -12.56
CA LYS A 112 18.26 12.13 -12.83
C LYS A 112 17.24 11.33 -12.04
N THR A 113 16.92 11.75 -10.83
CA THR A 113 16.01 11.04 -9.92
C THR A 113 14.74 11.80 -9.60
N LYS A 114 14.72 13.12 -9.81
CA LYS A 114 13.55 13.99 -9.55
C LYS A 114 12.99 14.53 -10.87
N GLU A 115 11.65 14.59 -10.96
CA GLU A 115 11.00 15.13 -12.16
C GLU A 115 10.30 16.47 -11.88
N ALA A 116 9.75 16.66 -10.68
CA ALA A 116 9.10 17.91 -10.34
C ALA A 116 10.12 19.07 -10.33
N LEU A 117 9.83 20.11 -11.09
CA LEU A 117 10.74 21.26 -11.21
C LEU A 117 11.01 21.93 -9.85
N ALA A 118 9.99 21.94 -8.98
CA ALA A 118 10.12 22.47 -7.63
C ALA A 118 11.16 21.69 -6.80
N ASP A 119 11.18 20.37 -6.90
CA ASP A 119 12.12 19.53 -6.15
C ASP A 119 13.56 19.73 -6.65
N ILE A 120 13.74 19.93 -7.97
CA ILE A 120 15.05 20.22 -8.56
C ILE A 120 15.52 21.62 -8.11
N ILE A 121 14.62 22.60 -8.09
CA ILE A 121 14.91 23.95 -7.60
C ILE A 121 15.29 23.92 -6.11
N ASN A 122 14.59 23.14 -5.29
CA ASN A 122 14.92 23.01 -3.87
C ASN A 122 16.33 22.46 -3.66
N VAL A 123 16.73 21.42 -4.39
CA VAL A 123 18.12 20.90 -4.33
C VAL A 123 19.14 21.97 -4.74
N ALA A 124 18.84 22.75 -5.77
CA ALA A 124 19.69 23.87 -6.19
C ALA A 124 19.77 24.97 -5.11
N LEU A 125 18.67 25.27 -4.44
CA LEU A 125 18.62 26.23 -3.31
C LEU A 125 19.41 25.69 -2.10
N GLU A 126 19.25 24.44 -1.73
CA GLU A 126 20.00 23.79 -0.64
C GLU A 126 21.51 23.87 -0.89
N TYR A 127 21.95 23.61 -2.13
CA TYR A 127 23.34 23.79 -2.50
C TYR A 127 23.83 25.24 -2.33
N LEU A 128 23.07 26.22 -2.82
CA LEU A 128 23.44 27.63 -2.71
C LEU A 128 23.54 28.08 -1.24
N VAL A 129 22.59 27.65 -0.41
CA VAL A 129 22.58 27.95 1.02
C VAL A 129 23.75 27.30 1.74
N LYS A 130 24.01 26.01 1.47
CA LYS A 130 25.14 25.27 2.06
C LYS A 130 26.49 25.90 1.73
N GLU A 131 26.66 26.32 0.50
CA GLU A 131 27.92 26.96 0.02
C GLU A 131 27.97 28.47 0.27
N GLN A 132 26.95 29.02 0.97
CA GLN A 132 26.83 30.44 1.31
C GLN A 132 26.87 31.40 0.10
N PHE A 133 26.29 30.97 -1.03
CA PHE A 133 26.09 31.88 -2.17
C PHE A 133 24.82 32.72 -2.02
N GLU A 134 24.83 33.91 -2.58
CA GLU A 134 23.62 34.67 -2.78
C GLU A 134 22.64 33.89 -3.67
N ILE A 135 21.36 33.96 -3.34
CA ILE A 135 20.32 33.33 -4.13
C ILE A 135 19.99 34.19 -5.33
N PRO A 136 20.11 33.74 -6.56
CA PRO A 136 19.75 34.51 -7.75
C PRO A 136 18.24 34.73 -7.86
N PRO A 137 17.76 35.58 -8.76
CA PRO A 137 16.33 35.69 -9.06
C PRO A 137 15.72 34.32 -9.40
N PHE A 138 14.49 34.11 -8.96
CA PHE A 138 13.77 32.84 -9.16
C PHE A 138 13.72 32.39 -10.65
N SER A 139 13.57 33.38 -11.56
CA SER A 139 13.58 33.14 -13.00
C SER A 139 14.89 32.51 -13.52
N VAL A 140 16.02 32.84 -12.90
CA VAL A 140 17.34 32.27 -13.24
C VAL A 140 17.39 30.81 -12.79
N LEU A 141 17.03 30.52 -11.54
CA LEU A 141 16.95 29.15 -11.00
C LEU A 141 15.98 28.30 -11.82
N GLN A 142 14.80 28.82 -12.09
CA GLN A 142 13.79 28.16 -12.89
C GLN A 142 14.33 27.77 -14.26
N ARG A 143 14.97 28.70 -14.96
CA ARG A 143 15.57 28.45 -16.29
C ARG A 143 16.68 27.39 -16.26
N LEU A 144 17.59 27.48 -15.28
CA LEU A 144 18.68 26.51 -15.12
C LEU A 144 18.13 25.10 -14.81
N CYS A 145 17.21 25.01 -13.88
CA CYS A 145 16.61 23.72 -13.51
C CYS A 145 15.73 23.12 -14.64
N GLN A 146 15.02 23.95 -15.41
CA GLN A 146 14.31 23.50 -16.61
C GLN A 146 15.28 22.98 -17.68
N SER A 147 16.42 23.67 -17.89
CA SER A 147 17.45 23.22 -18.82
C SER A 147 18.05 21.89 -18.40
N ALA A 148 18.43 21.75 -17.13
CA ALA A 148 18.94 20.51 -16.56
C ALA A 148 17.96 19.34 -16.74
N ARG A 149 16.69 19.55 -16.39
CA ARG A 149 15.65 18.54 -16.56
C ARG A 149 15.47 18.15 -18.03
N SER A 150 15.45 19.12 -18.93
CA SER A 150 15.29 18.87 -20.35
C SER A 150 16.48 18.09 -20.94
N GLN A 151 17.67 18.41 -20.52
CA GLN A 151 18.91 17.73 -20.95
C GLN A 151 18.90 16.25 -20.50
N VAL A 152 18.61 16.01 -19.22
CA VAL A 152 18.52 14.63 -18.65
C VAL A 152 17.43 13.82 -19.35
N ASN A 153 16.26 14.41 -19.54
CA ASN A 153 15.15 13.70 -20.21
C ASN A 153 15.48 13.39 -21.66
N ASN A 154 16.12 14.28 -22.41
CA ASN A 154 16.57 14.01 -23.77
C ASN A 154 17.59 12.86 -23.83
N THR A 155 18.55 12.83 -22.89
CA THR A 155 19.51 11.71 -22.80
C THR A 155 18.79 10.38 -22.60
N TYR A 156 17.80 10.31 -21.73
CA TYR A 156 17.01 9.08 -21.53
C TYR A 156 16.14 8.76 -22.76
N TYR A 157 15.55 9.76 -23.44
CA TYR A 157 14.80 9.50 -24.67
C TYR A 157 15.70 8.94 -25.77
N ASP A 158 16.90 9.48 -25.94
CA ASP A 158 17.87 9.00 -26.93
C ASP A 158 18.36 7.57 -26.60
N GLN A 159 18.57 7.26 -25.31
CA GLN A 159 18.87 5.91 -24.83
C GLN A 159 17.77 4.92 -25.19
N LEU A 160 16.50 5.24 -24.88
CA LEU A 160 15.37 4.37 -25.16
C LEU A 160 15.13 4.16 -26.66
N VAL A 161 15.33 5.19 -27.47
CA VAL A 161 15.26 5.10 -28.94
C VAL A 161 16.42 4.25 -29.49
N GLY A 162 17.57 4.30 -28.85
CA GLY A 162 18.76 3.52 -29.22
C GLY A 162 18.56 2.01 -29.11
N TYR A 163 17.65 1.54 -28.26
CA TYR A 163 17.33 0.10 -28.16
C TYR A 163 16.59 -0.44 -29.39
N LEU A 164 15.91 0.42 -30.14
CA LEU A 164 15.15 0.00 -31.30
C LEU A 164 16.00 0.02 -32.58
N ASN A 165 16.04 -1.11 -33.27
CA ASN A 165 16.55 -1.18 -34.64
C ASN A 165 15.56 -0.52 -35.63
N ALA A 166 15.85 -0.55 -36.91
CA ALA A 166 15.01 0.04 -37.97
C ALA A 166 13.61 -0.58 -38.01
N GLU A 167 13.51 -1.91 -37.83
CA GLU A 167 12.24 -2.64 -37.79
C GLU A 167 11.41 -2.26 -36.56
N GLY A 168 12.00 -2.19 -35.35
CA GLY A 168 11.33 -1.76 -34.14
C GLY A 168 10.77 -0.34 -34.26
N ARG A 169 11.52 0.59 -34.87
CA ARG A 169 11.04 1.96 -35.13
C ARG A 169 9.87 1.98 -36.11
N ALA A 170 9.90 1.12 -37.13
CA ALA A 170 8.78 0.98 -38.08
C ALA A 170 7.52 0.42 -37.40
N ILE A 171 7.67 -0.52 -36.47
CA ILE A 171 6.56 -1.06 -35.68
C ILE A 171 5.97 0.01 -34.77
N VAL A 172 6.78 0.78 -34.04
CA VAL A 172 6.31 1.91 -33.19
C VAL A 172 5.53 2.92 -34.04
N ASN A 173 6.01 3.25 -35.25
CA ASN A 173 5.30 4.14 -36.17
C ASN A 173 3.98 3.54 -36.63
N ARG A 174 3.90 2.22 -36.90
CA ARG A 174 2.65 1.54 -37.23
C ARG A 174 1.62 1.62 -36.11
N LEU A 175 2.04 1.39 -34.86
CA LEU A 175 1.16 1.49 -33.69
C LEU A 175 0.47 2.85 -33.59
N LEU A 176 1.18 3.91 -33.94
CA LEU A 176 0.70 5.29 -33.91
C LEU A 176 -0.14 5.66 -35.17
N ASN A 177 -0.09 4.89 -36.24
CA ASN A 177 -0.79 5.14 -37.48
C ASN A 177 -1.84 4.07 -37.82
N ALA A 178 -2.04 3.06 -36.98
CA ALA A 178 -3.02 2.01 -37.16
C ALA A 178 -4.44 2.59 -37.31
N SER A 179 -5.05 2.39 -38.46
CA SER A 179 -6.42 2.78 -38.77
C SER A 179 -7.17 1.51 -39.21
N GLY A 180 -8.05 0.99 -38.32
CA GLY A 180 -8.92 -0.14 -38.63
C GLY A 180 -9.10 -1.12 -37.47
N SER A 181 -10.16 -1.93 -37.53
CA SER A 181 -10.57 -2.85 -36.44
C SER A 181 -9.78 -4.16 -36.38
N GLU A 182 -8.90 -4.43 -37.32
CA GLU A 182 -8.18 -5.73 -37.40
C GLU A 182 -6.74 -5.71 -36.88
N GLN A 183 -6.18 -4.54 -36.56
CA GLN A 183 -4.81 -4.42 -36.05
C GLN A 183 -4.77 -3.73 -34.70
N PHE A 184 -3.99 -4.30 -33.78
CA PHE A 184 -3.68 -3.65 -32.50
C PHE A 184 -2.91 -2.34 -32.73
N GLY A 185 -3.34 -1.27 -32.04
CA GLY A 185 -2.77 0.06 -32.16
C GLY A 185 -2.53 0.72 -30.79
N TRP A 186 -2.29 2.05 -30.79
CA TRP A 186 -2.00 2.82 -29.58
C TRP A 186 -3.03 2.64 -28.46
N ARG A 187 -4.33 2.54 -28.78
CA ARG A 187 -5.38 2.34 -27.76
C ARG A 187 -5.28 0.98 -27.10
N ASP A 188 -4.84 -0.02 -27.84
CA ASP A 188 -4.76 -1.38 -27.36
C ASP A 188 -3.60 -1.57 -26.38
N LEU A 189 -2.55 -0.72 -26.43
CA LEU A 189 -1.50 -0.70 -25.41
C LEU A 189 -1.97 -0.28 -24.01
N LYS A 190 -3.25 0.08 -23.86
CA LYS A 190 -3.83 0.52 -22.58
C LYS A 190 -4.96 -0.40 -22.11
N GLN A 191 -5.07 -1.60 -22.68
CA GLN A 191 -6.09 -2.56 -22.27
C GLN A 191 -5.78 -3.20 -20.93
N GLU A 192 -6.81 -3.40 -20.12
CA GLU A 192 -6.75 -4.14 -18.87
C GLU A 192 -7.52 -5.46 -18.98
N ALA A 193 -7.15 -6.44 -18.11
CA ALA A 193 -7.80 -7.74 -18.08
C ALA A 193 -9.24 -7.62 -17.61
N LYS A 194 -10.15 -8.33 -18.31
CA LYS A 194 -11.55 -8.46 -17.92
C LYS A 194 -11.75 -9.71 -17.08
N ARG A 195 -13.00 -9.90 -16.60
CA ARG A 195 -13.41 -11.11 -15.86
C ARG A 195 -12.94 -12.39 -16.59
N PRO A 196 -12.41 -13.41 -15.91
CA PRO A 196 -11.87 -14.62 -16.51
C PRO A 196 -12.99 -15.55 -17.01
N THR A 197 -13.54 -15.24 -18.17
CA THR A 197 -14.39 -16.14 -18.96
C THR A 197 -13.56 -16.81 -20.06
N PRO A 198 -13.90 -17.99 -20.55
CA PRO A 198 -13.13 -18.65 -21.62
C PRO A 198 -12.88 -17.75 -22.84
N ARG A 199 -13.87 -16.95 -23.23
CA ARG A 199 -13.77 -16.00 -24.36
C ARG A 199 -12.78 -14.86 -24.07
N ASN A 200 -12.88 -14.28 -22.85
CA ASN A 200 -12.00 -13.19 -22.44
C ASN A 200 -10.56 -13.68 -22.26
N ILE A 201 -10.37 -14.89 -21.72
CA ILE A 201 -9.05 -15.51 -21.58
C ILE A 201 -8.40 -15.69 -22.95
N GLN A 202 -9.13 -16.23 -23.94
CA GLN A 202 -8.61 -16.41 -25.31
C GLN A 202 -8.24 -15.07 -25.98
N ALA A 203 -9.07 -14.05 -25.80
CA ALA A 203 -8.77 -12.71 -26.32
C ALA A 203 -7.53 -12.11 -25.64
N TYR A 204 -7.40 -12.34 -24.34
CA TYR A 204 -6.29 -11.81 -23.56
C TYR A 204 -4.97 -12.53 -23.84
N ILE A 205 -5.00 -13.84 -24.10
CA ILE A 205 -3.83 -14.60 -24.57
C ILE A 205 -3.32 -14.03 -25.91
N ARG A 206 -4.19 -13.81 -26.90
CA ARG A 206 -3.78 -13.19 -28.18
C ARG A 206 -3.18 -11.80 -28.00
N TYR A 207 -3.72 -11.05 -27.05
CA TYR A 207 -3.19 -9.75 -26.69
C TYR A 207 -1.77 -9.87 -26.06
N LEU A 208 -1.56 -10.84 -25.18
CA LEU A 208 -0.26 -11.11 -24.58
C LEU A 208 0.76 -11.62 -25.61
N GLU A 209 0.35 -12.46 -26.58
CA GLU A 209 1.20 -12.89 -27.71
C GLU A 209 1.69 -11.70 -28.52
N TRP A 210 0.79 -10.76 -28.82
CA TRP A 210 1.14 -9.52 -29.50
C TRP A 210 2.10 -8.66 -28.68
N LEU A 211 1.85 -8.46 -27.38
CA LEU A 211 2.76 -7.71 -26.52
C LEU A 211 4.12 -8.39 -26.38
N SER A 212 4.17 -9.72 -26.33
CA SER A 212 5.42 -10.48 -26.30
C SER A 212 6.26 -10.23 -27.56
N SER A 213 5.62 -10.12 -28.74
CA SER A 213 6.31 -9.78 -29.98
C SER A 213 6.88 -8.36 -29.96
N LEU A 214 6.22 -7.40 -29.28
CA LEU A 214 6.74 -6.04 -29.09
C LEU A 214 7.88 -6.01 -28.07
N GLN A 215 7.74 -6.76 -26.96
CA GLN A 215 8.76 -6.83 -25.91
C GLN A 215 10.06 -7.46 -26.41
N SER A 216 10.01 -8.42 -27.34
CA SER A 216 11.22 -9.08 -27.88
C SER A 216 12.19 -8.12 -28.59
N MET A 217 11.76 -6.91 -28.93
CA MET A 217 12.59 -5.85 -29.53
C MET A 217 13.28 -4.97 -28.47
N LEU A 218 12.96 -5.14 -27.18
CA LEU A 218 13.40 -4.30 -26.08
C LEU A 218 14.34 -5.08 -25.15
N PRO A 219 15.30 -4.41 -24.50
CA PRO A 219 16.15 -5.04 -23.50
C PRO A 219 15.35 -5.46 -22.25
N THR A 220 15.96 -6.30 -21.45
CA THR A 220 15.38 -6.76 -20.17
C THR A 220 15.17 -5.60 -19.21
N ASP A 221 16.20 -4.74 -19.09
CA ASP A 221 16.14 -3.50 -18.30
C ASP A 221 16.27 -2.28 -19.22
N LEU A 222 15.39 -1.30 -19.02
CA LEU A 222 15.44 -0.02 -19.75
C LEU A 222 16.49 0.95 -19.22
N GLY A 223 17.14 0.64 -18.09
CA GLY A 223 18.15 1.49 -17.46
C GLY A 223 17.60 2.84 -16.98
N LEU A 224 16.31 2.91 -16.62
CA LEU A 224 15.65 4.12 -16.11
C LEU A 224 15.54 4.07 -14.60
N PRO A 225 15.81 5.17 -13.88
CA PRO A 225 15.43 5.30 -12.49
C PRO A 225 13.92 5.10 -12.32
N PRO A 226 13.45 4.47 -11.21
CA PRO A 226 12.03 4.19 -10.98
C PRO A 226 11.13 5.43 -11.11
N THR A 227 11.58 6.58 -10.60
CA THR A 227 10.84 7.85 -10.68
C THR A 227 10.65 8.33 -12.13
N LYS A 228 11.69 8.18 -12.98
CA LYS A 228 11.62 8.53 -14.40
C LYS A 228 10.76 7.55 -15.17
N HIS A 229 10.88 6.25 -14.89
CA HIS A 229 10.03 5.23 -15.49
C HIS A 229 8.55 5.53 -15.20
N GLN A 230 8.20 5.79 -13.94
CA GLN A 230 6.82 6.10 -13.54
C GLN A 230 6.30 7.40 -14.16
N GLN A 231 7.14 8.44 -14.23
CA GLN A 231 6.76 9.70 -14.88
C GLN A 231 6.45 9.52 -16.37
N TYR A 232 7.33 8.84 -17.11
CA TYR A 232 7.11 8.61 -18.54
C TYR A 232 5.92 7.71 -18.79
N LEU A 233 5.70 6.73 -17.92
CA LEU A 233 4.52 5.86 -17.97
C LEU A 233 3.23 6.65 -17.74
N ASN A 234 3.18 7.50 -16.70
CA ASN A 234 2.03 8.34 -16.41
C ASN A 234 1.71 9.29 -17.56
N GLU A 235 2.76 9.88 -18.16
CA GLU A 235 2.61 10.71 -19.35
C GLU A 235 2.06 9.91 -20.54
N ALA A 236 2.64 8.73 -20.84
CA ALA A 236 2.19 7.86 -21.93
C ALA A 236 0.73 7.41 -21.75
N LYS A 237 0.33 7.07 -20.53
CA LYS A 237 -1.06 6.68 -20.20
C LYS A 237 -2.04 7.84 -20.40
N ALA A 238 -1.65 9.06 -20.04
CA ALA A 238 -2.50 10.25 -20.13
C ALA A 238 -2.71 10.76 -21.54
N LEU A 239 -1.74 10.59 -22.45
CA LEU A 239 -1.78 11.14 -23.81
C LEU A 239 -2.67 10.29 -24.72
N ASP A 240 -3.51 10.93 -25.49
CA ASP A 240 -4.22 10.29 -26.59
C ASP A 240 -3.35 10.22 -27.86
N LEU A 241 -3.89 9.60 -28.92
CA LEU A 241 -3.15 9.40 -30.17
C LEU A 241 -2.79 10.74 -30.87
N ALA A 242 -3.66 11.72 -30.82
CA ALA A 242 -3.44 13.02 -31.48
C ALA A 242 -2.34 13.80 -30.74
N GLU A 243 -2.38 13.80 -29.43
CA GLU A 243 -1.38 14.41 -28.58
C GLU A 243 -0.01 13.72 -28.73
N MET A 244 0.01 12.38 -28.79
CA MET A 244 1.25 11.62 -29.04
C MET A 244 1.92 12.00 -30.36
N LYS A 245 1.13 12.21 -31.42
CA LYS A 245 1.64 12.62 -32.74
C LYS A 245 2.29 14.01 -32.72
N GLN A 246 1.89 14.89 -31.81
CA GLN A 246 2.43 16.25 -31.69
C GLN A 246 3.78 16.29 -30.97
N LEU A 247 4.16 15.22 -30.26
CA LEU A 247 5.43 15.16 -29.54
C LEU A 247 6.62 15.04 -30.52
N LYS A 248 7.80 15.52 -30.06
CA LYS A 248 9.10 15.29 -30.77
C LYS A 248 9.31 13.78 -30.92
N ALA A 249 9.88 13.36 -32.05
CA ALA A 249 10.01 11.95 -32.43
C ALA A 249 10.65 11.08 -31.35
N ASN A 250 11.80 11.51 -30.77
CA ASN A 250 12.51 10.73 -29.74
C ASN A 250 11.68 10.60 -28.48
N LYS A 251 11.08 11.68 -27.98
CA LYS A 251 10.20 11.63 -26.81
C LYS A 251 9.02 10.71 -27.06
N ARG A 252 8.35 10.84 -28.20
CA ARG A 252 7.22 10.01 -28.60
C ARG A 252 7.57 8.52 -28.60
N THR A 253 8.68 8.17 -29.24
CA THR A 253 9.16 6.78 -29.31
C THR A 253 9.51 6.25 -27.92
N ALA A 254 10.21 7.04 -27.11
CA ALA A 254 10.57 6.68 -25.75
C ALA A 254 9.33 6.36 -24.87
N LEU A 255 8.28 7.18 -24.94
CA LEU A 255 7.03 6.95 -24.21
C LEU A 255 6.31 5.67 -24.66
N VAL A 256 6.36 5.33 -25.96
CA VAL A 256 5.81 4.07 -26.48
C VAL A 256 6.61 2.88 -25.93
N VAL A 257 7.95 2.94 -25.91
CA VAL A 257 8.81 1.89 -25.36
C VAL A 257 8.50 1.61 -23.89
N VAL A 258 8.40 2.66 -23.06
CA VAL A 258 8.07 2.52 -21.66
C VAL A 258 6.68 1.92 -21.47
N LEU A 259 5.71 2.34 -22.27
CA LEU A 259 4.34 1.80 -22.18
C LEU A 259 4.28 0.32 -22.62
N ILE A 260 5.00 -0.09 -23.66
CA ILE A 260 5.10 -1.50 -24.08
C ILE A 260 5.63 -2.35 -22.94
N ARG A 261 6.77 -1.96 -22.36
CA ARG A 261 7.42 -2.69 -21.26
C ARG A 261 6.50 -2.88 -20.07
N HIS A 262 5.87 -1.79 -19.62
CA HIS A 262 4.93 -1.82 -18.51
C HIS A 262 3.68 -2.65 -18.82
N GLN A 263 3.11 -2.46 -20.02
CA GLN A 263 1.89 -3.18 -20.37
C GLN A 263 2.12 -4.68 -20.53
N TYR A 264 3.30 -5.08 -21.01
CA TYR A 264 3.71 -6.48 -21.07
C TYR A 264 3.80 -7.08 -19.66
N ALA A 265 4.50 -6.41 -18.74
CA ALA A 265 4.62 -6.84 -17.35
C ALA A 265 3.25 -6.97 -16.66
N GLN A 266 2.40 -5.94 -16.76
CA GLN A 266 1.03 -5.97 -16.21
C GLN A 266 0.16 -7.08 -16.82
N THR A 267 0.35 -7.34 -18.10
CA THR A 267 -0.43 -8.38 -18.79
C THR A 267 -0.01 -9.78 -18.34
N LEU A 268 1.29 -10.00 -18.09
CA LEU A 268 1.79 -11.23 -17.48
C LEU A 268 1.22 -11.43 -16.08
N ASP A 269 1.25 -10.38 -15.23
CA ASP A 269 0.67 -10.41 -13.89
C ASP A 269 -0.82 -10.79 -13.93
N SER A 270 -1.57 -10.13 -14.81
CA SER A 270 -3.00 -10.40 -14.95
C SER A 270 -3.28 -11.80 -15.48
N ALA A 271 -2.43 -12.32 -16.37
CA ALA A 271 -2.58 -13.70 -16.88
C ALA A 271 -2.31 -14.74 -15.78
N ALA A 272 -1.28 -14.52 -14.95
CA ALA A 272 -1.01 -15.35 -13.79
C ALA A 272 -2.15 -15.31 -12.77
N ASP A 273 -2.65 -14.11 -12.45
CA ASP A 273 -3.82 -13.91 -11.59
C ASP A 273 -5.06 -14.63 -12.13
N ILE A 274 -5.30 -14.62 -13.44
CA ILE A 274 -6.42 -15.32 -14.07
C ILE A 274 -6.28 -16.84 -13.87
N VAL A 275 -5.07 -17.41 -14.02
CA VAL A 275 -4.82 -18.84 -13.77
C VAL A 275 -5.10 -19.18 -12.32
N ILE A 276 -4.51 -18.42 -11.38
CA ILE A 276 -4.68 -18.65 -9.93
C ILE A 276 -6.15 -18.52 -9.53
N LYS A 277 -6.86 -17.48 -9.98
CA LYS A 277 -8.28 -17.27 -9.67
C LYS A 277 -9.19 -18.34 -10.29
N THR A 278 -8.86 -18.82 -11.48
CA THR A 278 -9.63 -19.88 -12.13
C THR A 278 -9.56 -21.18 -11.31
N LEU A 279 -8.37 -21.54 -10.82
CA LEU A 279 -8.16 -22.71 -9.98
C LEU A 279 -8.83 -22.56 -8.61
N ARG A 280 -8.68 -21.44 -7.94
CA ARG A 280 -9.36 -21.14 -6.66
C ARG A 280 -10.89 -21.18 -6.78
N LYS A 281 -11.43 -20.69 -7.89
CA LYS A 281 -12.87 -20.76 -8.15
C LYS A 281 -13.34 -22.20 -8.35
N MET A 282 -12.55 -23.04 -9.02
CA MET A 282 -12.84 -24.48 -9.14
C MET A 282 -12.76 -25.17 -7.78
N GLU A 283 -11.75 -24.87 -7.00
CA GLU A 283 -11.57 -25.37 -5.63
C GLU A 283 -12.79 -25.05 -4.76
N HIS A 284 -13.16 -23.77 -4.65
CA HIS A 284 -14.33 -23.35 -3.88
C HIS A 284 -15.64 -23.99 -4.35
N SER A 285 -15.82 -24.10 -5.69
CA SER A 285 -17.02 -24.77 -6.24
C SER A 285 -17.02 -26.28 -5.92
N ALA A 286 -15.86 -26.90 -5.83
CA ALA A 286 -15.71 -28.29 -5.46
C ALA A 286 -15.95 -28.52 -3.96
N GLU A 287 -15.49 -27.61 -3.10
CA GLU A 287 -15.78 -27.62 -1.66
C GLU A 287 -17.30 -27.57 -1.40
N LYS A 288 -17.99 -26.63 -2.04
CA LYS A 288 -19.45 -26.51 -1.93
C LYS A 288 -20.16 -27.79 -2.38
N ARG A 289 -19.71 -28.40 -3.49
CA ARG A 289 -20.26 -29.67 -3.96
C ARG A 289 -20.00 -30.82 -3.00
N LEU A 290 -18.87 -30.82 -2.31
CA LEU A 290 -18.58 -31.83 -1.28
C LEU A 290 -19.55 -31.65 -0.08
N GLU A 291 -19.87 -30.43 0.32
CA GLU A 291 -20.83 -30.14 1.38
C GLU A 291 -22.25 -30.60 0.97
N GLU A 292 -22.67 -30.24 -0.24
CA GLU A 292 -23.97 -30.68 -0.81
C GLU A 292 -24.03 -32.23 -0.87
N TYR A 293 -22.99 -32.88 -1.39
CA TYR A 293 -22.89 -34.35 -1.43
C TYR A 293 -23.02 -34.99 -0.04
N ARG A 294 -22.36 -34.42 0.98
CA ARG A 294 -22.46 -34.93 2.36
C ARG A 294 -23.85 -34.76 2.95
N ALA A 295 -24.50 -33.62 2.70
CA ALA A 295 -25.87 -33.41 3.14
C ALA A 295 -26.85 -34.40 2.51
N ASP A 296 -26.72 -34.65 1.22
CA ASP A 296 -27.57 -35.61 0.48
C ASP A 296 -27.36 -37.05 0.92
N GLN A 297 -26.14 -37.39 1.36
CA GLN A 297 -25.78 -38.78 1.72
C GLN A 297 -25.91 -39.05 3.23
N GLN A 298 -26.41 -38.16 4.03
CA GLN A 298 -26.45 -38.30 5.50
C GLN A 298 -27.15 -39.59 5.96
N LYS A 299 -28.28 -39.97 5.32
CA LYS A 299 -28.98 -41.19 5.63
C LYS A 299 -28.15 -42.48 5.38
N GLN A 300 -27.31 -42.47 4.35
CA GLN A 300 -26.41 -43.59 4.05
C GLN A 300 -25.25 -43.68 5.05
N ILE A 301 -24.76 -42.54 5.52
CA ILE A 301 -23.72 -42.42 6.57
C ILE A 301 -24.28 -43.00 7.88
N ASP A 302 -25.51 -42.63 8.26
CA ASP A 302 -26.17 -43.17 9.45
C ASP A 302 -26.32 -44.67 9.40
N ARG A 303 -26.68 -45.21 8.20
CA ARG A 303 -26.71 -46.66 7.96
C ARG A 303 -25.32 -47.32 8.13
N LEU A 304 -24.25 -46.75 7.56
CA LEU A 304 -22.89 -47.27 7.70
C LEU A 304 -22.42 -47.24 9.16
N ILE A 305 -22.73 -46.20 9.91
CA ILE A 305 -22.42 -46.09 11.34
C ILE A 305 -23.17 -47.18 12.11
N SER A 306 -24.44 -47.40 11.79
CA SER A 306 -25.24 -48.46 12.41
C SER A 306 -24.64 -49.88 12.13
N VAL A 307 -24.23 -50.13 10.88
CA VAL A 307 -23.55 -51.37 10.51
C VAL A 307 -22.22 -51.53 11.26
N LEU A 308 -21.40 -50.50 11.29
CA LEU A 308 -20.12 -50.48 12.02
C LEU A 308 -20.35 -50.78 13.52
N SER A 309 -21.31 -50.09 14.14
CA SER A 309 -21.64 -50.29 15.54
C SER A 309 -22.09 -51.70 15.83
N GLY A 310 -22.94 -52.27 14.94
CA GLY A 310 -23.36 -53.66 15.03
C GLY A 310 -22.20 -54.65 14.88
N THR A 311 -21.34 -54.42 13.90
CA THR A 311 -20.15 -55.26 13.64
C THR A 311 -19.18 -55.24 14.83
N VAL A 312 -18.91 -54.07 15.41
CA VAL A 312 -18.05 -53.93 16.58
C VAL A 312 -18.66 -54.63 17.79
N LYS A 313 -19.97 -54.54 18.01
CA LYS A 313 -20.67 -55.25 19.11
C LYS A 313 -20.52 -56.77 18.95
N VAL A 314 -20.75 -57.29 17.76
CA VAL A 314 -20.61 -58.76 17.51
C VAL A 314 -19.16 -59.17 17.72
N TYR A 315 -18.18 -58.39 17.28
CA TYR A 315 -16.77 -58.67 17.50
C TYR A 315 -16.39 -58.74 18.99
N LEU A 316 -16.97 -57.84 19.80
CA LEU A 316 -16.70 -57.82 21.25
C LEU A 316 -17.44 -58.94 22.00
N ASP A 317 -18.68 -59.28 21.58
CA ASP A 317 -19.52 -60.25 22.27
C ASP A 317 -19.20 -61.71 21.85
N LYS A 318 -18.83 -61.94 20.57
CA LYS A 318 -18.58 -63.30 19.99
C LYS A 318 -17.39 -63.27 19.02
N PRO A 319 -16.18 -63.04 19.48
CA PRO A 319 -15.00 -62.78 18.61
C PRO A 319 -14.60 -63.96 17.71
N GLU A 320 -14.94 -65.16 18.05
CA GLU A 320 -14.55 -66.37 17.29
C GLU A 320 -15.60 -66.85 16.26
N SER A 321 -16.78 -66.20 16.20
CA SER A 321 -17.89 -66.65 15.34
C SER A 321 -18.07 -65.79 14.09
N VAL A 322 -17.56 -66.23 12.92
CA VAL A 322 -17.77 -65.55 11.63
C VAL A 322 -19.26 -65.52 11.26
N ALA A 323 -20.04 -66.58 11.55
CA ALA A 323 -21.48 -66.63 11.27
C ALA A 323 -22.30 -65.57 12.05
N ALA A 324 -21.79 -65.07 13.16
CA ALA A 324 -22.44 -64.00 13.93
C ALA A 324 -22.50 -62.64 13.21
N PHE A 325 -21.71 -62.43 12.17
CA PHE A 325 -21.73 -61.22 11.35
C PHE A 325 -22.77 -61.25 10.22
N ASP A 326 -23.28 -62.47 9.85
CA ASP A 326 -24.27 -62.64 8.78
C ASP A 326 -25.54 -61.80 8.95
N PRO A 327 -26.12 -61.69 10.16
CA PRO A 327 -27.30 -60.84 10.37
C PRO A 327 -27.09 -59.38 10.10
N ILE A 328 -25.83 -58.88 10.22
CA ILE A 328 -25.47 -57.45 10.07
C ILE A 328 -25.00 -57.17 8.65
N LEU A 329 -24.11 -58.02 8.10
CA LEU A 329 -23.50 -57.80 6.80
C LEU A 329 -24.29 -58.47 5.66
N GLY A 330 -24.89 -59.64 5.91
CA GLY A 330 -25.72 -60.40 4.99
C GLY A 330 -25.17 -60.54 3.57
N LYS A 331 -26.06 -60.55 2.60
CA LYS A 331 -25.72 -60.57 1.15
C LYS A 331 -25.19 -59.19 0.67
N GLU A 332 -25.31 -58.12 1.49
CA GLU A 332 -24.94 -56.75 1.12
C GLU A 332 -23.51 -56.37 1.53
N GLY A 333 -22.73 -57.23 2.15
CA GLY A 333 -21.39 -56.92 2.64
C GLY A 333 -20.46 -56.30 1.57
N LYS A 334 -20.54 -56.76 0.32
CA LYS A 334 -19.80 -56.18 -0.81
C LYS A 334 -20.27 -54.76 -1.14
N ASN A 335 -21.58 -54.48 -1.04
CA ASN A 335 -22.13 -53.16 -1.30
C ASN A 335 -21.77 -52.17 -0.16
N ILE A 336 -21.77 -52.66 1.08
CA ILE A 336 -21.37 -51.90 2.26
C ILE A 336 -19.90 -51.52 2.15
N LEU A 337 -19.02 -52.46 1.76
CA LEU A 337 -17.59 -52.18 1.54
C LEU A 337 -17.38 -51.13 0.43
N ALA A 338 -18.07 -51.26 -0.70
CA ALA A 338 -18.01 -50.33 -1.79
C ALA A 338 -18.47 -48.92 -1.39
N LEU A 339 -19.55 -48.83 -0.57
CA LEU A 339 -19.99 -47.56 0.02
C LEU A 339 -18.94 -46.95 0.98
N CYS A 340 -18.36 -47.78 1.85
CA CYS A 340 -17.28 -47.33 2.72
C CYS A 340 -16.08 -46.79 1.93
N GLU A 341 -15.65 -47.49 0.88
CA GLU A 341 -14.57 -47.06 0.01
C GLU A 341 -14.89 -45.74 -0.72
N GLN A 342 -16.15 -45.59 -1.17
CA GLN A 342 -16.64 -44.36 -1.77
C GLN A 342 -16.55 -43.19 -0.78
N TYR A 343 -17.04 -43.38 0.47
CA TYR A 343 -16.94 -42.33 1.49
C TYR A 343 -15.49 -42.02 1.90
N MET A 344 -14.66 -43.05 1.99
CA MET A 344 -13.22 -42.84 2.31
C MET A 344 -12.49 -42.04 1.23
N ALA A 345 -12.96 -42.05 -0.03
CA ALA A 345 -12.39 -41.20 -1.09
C ALA A 345 -12.55 -39.70 -0.79
N TYR A 346 -13.57 -39.32 -0.02
CA TYR A 346 -13.85 -37.94 0.39
C TYR A 346 -13.47 -37.64 1.85
N ALA A 347 -12.79 -38.61 2.51
CA ALA A 347 -12.34 -38.40 3.89
C ALA A 347 -11.36 -37.22 4.02
N GLY A 348 -11.36 -36.58 5.20
CA GLY A 348 -10.46 -35.48 5.48
C GLY A 348 -10.71 -34.20 4.63
N ASN A 349 -11.98 -33.96 4.25
CA ASN A 349 -12.39 -32.82 3.40
C ASN A 349 -11.72 -32.84 2.01
N ASN A 350 -11.54 -33.98 1.40
CA ASN A 350 -10.98 -34.14 0.05
C ASN A 350 -12.03 -33.80 -1.03
N TYR A 351 -12.02 -32.55 -1.52
CA TYR A 351 -12.90 -32.04 -2.57
C TYR A 351 -12.31 -32.22 -3.98
N TYR A 352 -11.05 -32.61 -4.13
CA TYR A 352 -10.36 -32.72 -5.42
C TYR A 352 -11.08 -33.56 -6.49
N PRO A 353 -11.77 -34.68 -6.16
CA PRO A 353 -12.54 -35.40 -7.17
C PRO A 353 -13.64 -34.55 -7.83
N PHE A 354 -14.22 -33.57 -7.12
CA PHE A 354 -15.22 -32.65 -7.68
C PHE A 354 -14.61 -31.53 -8.53
N MET A 355 -13.30 -31.28 -8.44
CA MET A 355 -12.61 -30.33 -9.32
C MET A 355 -12.45 -30.87 -10.75
N VAL A 356 -12.24 -32.16 -10.93
CA VAL A 356 -11.96 -32.77 -12.25
C VAL A 356 -13.04 -32.49 -13.29
N PRO A 357 -14.35 -32.60 -13.01
CA PRO A 357 -15.40 -32.24 -13.98
C PRO A 357 -15.42 -30.74 -14.32
N LEU A 358 -15.05 -29.87 -13.39
CA LEU A 358 -14.95 -28.43 -13.62
C LEU A 358 -13.75 -28.12 -14.51
N TYR A 359 -12.63 -28.79 -14.26
CA TYR A 359 -11.39 -28.66 -15.02
C TYR A 359 -11.59 -29.02 -16.50
N LYS A 360 -12.33 -30.07 -16.84
CA LYS A 360 -12.60 -30.46 -18.25
C LYS A 360 -13.06 -29.28 -19.12
N LYS A 361 -13.88 -28.36 -18.56
CA LYS A 361 -14.41 -27.18 -19.26
C LYS A 361 -13.36 -26.09 -19.44
N GLN A 362 -12.41 -25.97 -18.51
CA GLN A 362 -11.41 -24.88 -18.51
C GLN A 362 -10.03 -25.35 -19.05
N ARG A 363 -9.87 -26.64 -19.26
CA ARG A 363 -8.61 -27.27 -19.66
C ARG A 363 -7.88 -26.55 -20.83
N PRO A 364 -8.53 -26.26 -21.98
CA PRO A 364 -7.84 -25.61 -23.09
C PRO A 364 -7.35 -24.21 -22.78
N ALA A 365 -8.11 -23.47 -21.97
CA ALA A 365 -7.76 -22.10 -21.57
C ALA A 365 -6.57 -22.10 -20.59
N LEU A 366 -6.55 -23.04 -19.63
CA LEU A 366 -5.46 -23.15 -18.66
C LEU A 366 -4.13 -23.55 -19.32
N PHE A 367 -4.14 -24.52 -20.22
CA PHE A 367 -2.92 -24.90 -20.97
C PHE A 367 -2.35 -23.70 -21.72
N ARG A 368 -3.16 -22.99 -22.50
CA ARG A 368 -2.71 -21.80 -23.23
C ARG A 368 -2.20 -20.69 -22.32
N ALA A 369 -2.91 -20.44 -21.24
CA ALA A 369 -2.53 -19.39 -20.31
C ALA A 369 -1.18 -19.67 -19.63
N VAL A 370 -0.92 -20.92 -19.24
CA VAL A 370 0.34 -21.29 -18.57
C VAL A 370 1.50 -21.41 -19.57
N GLU A 371 1.28 -21.94 -20.76
CA GLU A 371 2.30 -22.03 -21.82
C GLU A 371 2.88 -20.66 -22.20
N ILE A 372 2.02 -19.60 -22.24
CA ILE A 372 2.47 -18.26 -22.64
C ILE A 372 3.25 -17.55 -21.54
N LEU A 373 3.09 -17.93 -20.27
CA LEU A 373 3.77 -17.29 -19.14
C LEU A 373 5.28 -17.56 -19.08
N LYS A 374 5.77 -18.60 -19.79
CA LYS A 374 7.18 -19.00 -19.83
C LYS A 374 7.77 -19.08 -18.41
N LEU A 375 7.20 -19.99 -17.62
CA LEU A 375 7.57 -20.17 -16.22
C LEU A 375 9.02 -20.61 -16.07
N GLU A 376 9.70 -20.08 -15.05
CA GLU A 376 11.04 -20.49 -14.65
C GLU A 376 11.07 -20.85 -13.16
N ALA A 377 12.01 -21.72 -12.78
CA ALA A 377 12.18 -22.13 -11.39
C ALA A 377 13.20 -21.21 -10.69
N ALA A 378 12.84 -20.70 -9.53
CA ALA A 378 13.71 -19.87 -8.70
C ALA A 378 14.67 -20.70 -7.82
N THR A 379 14.58 -22.03 -7.89
CA THR A 379 15.39 -22.99 -7.15
C THR A 379 15.82 -24.14 -8.08
N GLU A 380 16.74 -24.98 -7.61
CA GLU A 380 17.17 -26.20 -8.36
C GLU A 380 16.04 -27.25 -8.53
N ASP A 381 14.93 -27.13 -7.79
CA ASP A 381 13.79 -28.01 -7.89
C ASP A 381 12.91 -27.65 -9.09
N THR A 382 13.11 -28.34 -10.18
CA THR A 382 12.40 -28.19 -11.46
C THR A 382 11.33 -29.24 -11.70
N ASP A 383 10.98 -30.05 -10.69
CA ASP A 383 10.07 -31.19 -10.85
C ASP A 383 8.68 -30.80 -11.39
N VAL A 384 8.14 -29.67 -10.94
CA VAL A 384 6.83 -29.19 -11.39
C VAL A 384 6.87 -28.68 -12.83
N LEU A 385 7.97 -28.03 -13.24
CA LEU A 385 8.17 -27.59 -14.62
C LEU A 385 8.29 -28.79 -15.57
N LYS A 386 9.09 -29.79 -15.18
CA LYS A 386 9.19 -31.06 -15.94
C LYS A 386 7.86 -31.77 -16.05
N ALA A 387 7.05 -31.76 -14.96
CA ALA A 387 5.69 -32.29 -14.99
C ALA A 387 4.78 -31.50 -15.94
N PHE A 388 4.94 -30.17 -15.99
CA PHE A 388 4.20 -29.33 -16.93
C PHE A 388 4.60 -29.58 -18.39
N GLU A 389 5.89 -29.65 -18.68
CA GLU A 389 6.40 -30.02 -20.02
C GLU A 389 5.85 -31.37 -20.42
N PHE A 390 5.88 -32.34 -19.52
CA PHE A 390 5.34 -33.68 -19.77
C PHE A 390 3.84 -33.65 -20.13
N ILE A 391 3.00 -32.97 -19.39
CA ILE A 391 1.56 -32.88 -19.72
C ILE A 391 1.31 -32.10 -21.01
N CYS A 392 2.17 -31.19 -21.41
CA CYS A 392 2.10 -30.49 -22.71
C CYS A 392 2.34 -31.45 -23.87
N LEU A 393 3.31 -32.37 -23.77
CA LEU A 393 3.57 -33.38 -24.80
C LEU A 393 2.35 -34.30 -25.02
N TYR A 394 1.63 -34.62 -23.94
CA TYR A 394 0.47 -35.51 -23.99
C TYR A 394 -0.89 -34.80 -24.13
N LYS A 395 -0.93 -33.47 -24.23
CA LYS A 395 -2.19 -32.70 -24.20
C LYS A 395 -3.20 -33.10 -25.27
N GLN A 396 -2.75 -33.50 -26.46
CA GLN A 396 -3.61 -33.90 -27.60
C GLN A 396 -4.03 -35.35 -27.61
N ARG A 397 -3.35 -36.22 -26.83
CA ARG A 397 -3.67 -37.65 -26.81
C ARG A 397 -4.99 -37.94 -26.09
N ARG A 398 -5.83 -38.81 -26.64
CA ARG A 398 -7.14 -39.19 -26.08
C ARG A 398 -7.05 -40.39 -25.16
N THR A 399 -6.01 -40.46 -24.32
CA THR A 399 -5.83 -41.57 -23.36
C THR A 399 -6.34 -41.17 -22.00
N GLU A 400 -6.87 -42.09 -21.20
CA GLU A 400 -7.29 -41.83 -19.81
C GLU A 400 -6.10 -41.82 -18.83
N THR A 401 -5.04 -42.56 -19.19
CA THR A 401 -3.83 -42.68 -18.37
C THR A 401 -2.60 -42.27 -19.17
N LEU A 402 -1.58 -41.78 -18.49
CA LEU A 402 -0.30 -41.39 -19.05
C LEU A 402 0.81 -42.25 -18.45
N PRO A 403 1.71 -42.83 -19.29
CA PRO A 403 2.87 -43.58 -18.82
C PRO A 403 3.95 -42.59 -18.34
N ILE A 404 4.36 -42.66 -17.08
CA ILE A 404 5.36 -41.75 -16.50
C ILE A 404 6.80 -42.22 -16.65
N GLN A 405 7.02 -43.37 -17.29
CA GLN A 405 8.34 -43.97 -17.51
C GLN A 405 8.84 -43.89 -18.95
N GLU A 406 8.01 -43.40 -19.88
CA GLU A 406 8.32 -43.29 -21.31
C GLU A 406 8.36 -41.86 -21.78
N ASN A 407 9.39 -41.50 -22.55
CA ASN A 407 9.40 -40.28 -23.32
C ASN A 407 8.69 -40.49 -24.66
N PRO A 408 7.65 -39.74 -25.03
CA PRO A 408 6.93 -39.90 -26.28
C PRO A 408 7.79 -39.66 -27.54
N ASP A 409 8.85 -38.83 -27.40
CA ASP A 409 9.76 -38.50 -28.52
C ASP A 409 10.99 -39.44 -28.61
N ASP A 410 11.27 -40.21 -27.54
CA ASP A 410 12.31 -41.25 -27.50
C ASP A 410 11.87 -42.43 -26.62
N PRO A 411 11.25 -43.43 -27.21
CA PRO A 411 10.77 -44.64 -26.51
C PRO A 411 11.86 -45.44 -25.78
N ASN A 412 13.12 -45.24 -26.13
CA ASN A 412 14.26 -45.89 -25.49
C ASN A 412 14.81 -45.09 -24.27
N SER A 413 14.38 -43.90 -24.11
CA SER A 413 14.79 -43.03 -22.98
C SER A 413 13.83 -43.26 -21.80
N LYS A 414 14.34 -43.89 -20.75
CA LYS A 414 13.61 -44.06 -19.47
C LYS A 414 13.76 -42.79 -18.61
N ASN A 415 13.13 -41.70 -19.01
CA ASN A 415 13.04 -40.54 -18.15
C ASN A 415 11.93 -40.72 -17.11
N LEU A 416 12.32 -41.15 -15.92
CA LEU A 416 11.42 -41.23 -14.75
C LEU A 416 11.00 -39.84 -14.32
N LEU A 417 9.72 -39.50 -14.56
CA LEU A 417 9.15 -38.26 -14.01
C LEU A 417 9.04 -38.42 -12.50
N ASN A 418 9.65 -37.47 -11.74
CA ASN A 418 9.49 -37.44 -10.29
C ASN A 418 8.08 -36.94 -9.92
N ILE A 419 7.30 -37.80 -9.23
CA ILE A 419 5.95 -37.49 -8.75
C ILE A 419 5.83 -37.45 -7.22
N ARG A 420 6.96 -37.55 -6.49
CA ARG A 420 6.96 -37.54 -5.01
C ARG A 420 6.46 -36.22 -4.41
N TRP A 421 6.46 -35.12 -5.16
CA TRP A 421 5.92 -33.83 -4.77
C TRP A 421 4.38 -33.82 -4.67
N ILE A 422 3.69 -34.78 -5.26
CA ILE A 422 2.23 -34.89 -5.21
C ILE A 422 1.78 -35.09 -3.76
N ARG A 423 0.82 -34.31 -3.31
CA ARG A 423 0.27 -34.36 -1.96
C ARG A 423 -0.58 -35.61 -1.76
N ASP A 424 -0.72 -36.09 -0.52
CA ASP A 424 -1.46 -37.29 -0.16
C ASP A 424 -2.92 -37.25 -0.62
N LYS A 425 -3.58 -36.08 -0.52
CA LYS A 425 -4.96 -35.91 -1.00
C LYS A 425 -5.13 -36.09 -2.51
N TRP A 426 -4.08 -35.73 -3.30
CA TRP A 426 -4.04 -35.94 -4.74
C TRP A 426 -3.57 -37.35 -5.13
N TRP A 427 -2.75 -37.94 -4.27
CA TRP A 427 -2.02 -39.17 -4.60
C TRP A 427 -2.92 -40.29 -5.13
N LYS A 428 -3.97 -40.68 -4.38
CA LYS A 428 -4.91 -41.76 -4.78
C LYS A 428 -5.65 -41.39 -6.07
N LEU A 429 -6.05 -40.14 -6.26
CA LEU A 429 -6.77 -39.68 -7.45
C LEU A 429 -5.89 -39.73 -8.70
N VAL A 430 -4.61 -39.40 -8.57
CA VAL A 430 -3.64 -39.36 -9.67
C VAL A 430 -3.11 -40.76 -10.00
N THR A 431 -2.73 -41.56 -8.99
CA THR A 431 -2.01 -42.82 -9.19
C THR A 431 -2.89 -44.09 -9.09
N GLY A 432 -4.10 -43.94 -8.54
CA GLY A 432 -4.96 -45.09 -8.23
C GLY A 432 -4.48 -45.93 -7.05
N LYS A 433 -3.36 -45.60 -6.41
CA LYS A 433 -2.76 -46.35 -5.31
C LYS A 433 -2.95 -45.65 -3.97
N ALA A 434 -3.13 -46.42 -2.89
CA ALA A 434 -3.36 -45.85 -1.57
C ALA A 434 -2.08 -45.30 -0.91
N THR A 435 -0.91 -45.87 -1.20
CA THR A 435 0.36 -45.56 -0.54
C THR A 435 1.42 -45.10 -1.53
N LYS A 436 2.33 -44.23 -1.08
CA LYS A 436 3.46 -43.71 -1.88
C LYS A 436 4.63 -44.69 -2.04
N SER A 437 4.56 -45.83 -1.38
CA SER A 437 5.56 -46.91 -1.50
C SER A 437 5.38 -47.81 -2.74
N ALA A 438 4.23 -47.72 -3.39
CA ALA A 438 3.96 -48.52 -4.61
C ALA A 438 4.73 -47.96 -5.81
N GLN A 439 5.26 -48.88 -6.66
CA GLN A 439 5.84 -48.47 -7.94
C GLN A 439 4.72 -47.98 -8.87
N ILE A 440 4.85 -46.76 -9.37
CA ILE A 440 3.86 -46.13 -10.25
C ILE A 440 4.42 -46.14 -11.68
N THR A 441 3.66 -46.69 -12.60
CA THR A 441 4.00 -46.71 -14.05
C THR A 441 3.10 -45.79 -14.87
N HIS A 442 1.84 -45.59 -14.40
CA HIS A 442 0.85 -44.78 -15.09
C HIS A 442 0.13 -43.87 -14.11
N VAL A 443 -0.33 -42.71 -14.57
CA VAL A 443 -1.14 -41.75 -13.82
C VAL A 443 -2.43 -41.41 -14.57
N ASN A 444 -3.51 -41.08 -13.83
CA ASN A 444 -4.74 -40.58 -14.44
C ASN A 444 -4.49 -39.21 -15.08
N LYS A 445 -4.73 -39.10 -16.38
CA LYS A 445 -4.41 -37.89 -17.15
C LYS A 445 -5.02 -36.62 -16.61
N LEU A 446 -6.35 -36.59 -16.45
CA LEU A 446 -7.05 -35.37 -16.05
C LEU A 446 -6.75 -34.94 -14.60
N ALA A 447 -6.63 -35.95 -13.73
CA ALA A 447 -6.28 -35.71 -12.33
C ALA A 447 -4.82 -35.21 -12.20
N PHE A 448 -3.90 -35.77 -12.99
CA PHE A 448 -2.51 -35.34 -12.98
C PHE A 448 -2.32 -33.97 -13.58
N GLU A 449 -2.94 -33.68 -14.74
CA GLU A 449 -2.93 -32.33 -15.33
C GLU A 449 -3.42 -31.27 -14.34
N LEU A 450 -4.57 -31.53 -13.70
CA LEU A 450 -5.14 -30.61 -12.71
C LEU A 450 -4.23 -30.45 -11.48
N CYS A 451 -3.63 -31.57 -11.01
CA CYS A 451 -2.67 -31.54 -9.90
C CYS A 451 -1.42 -30.69 -10.24
N VAL A 452 -0.93 -30.76 -11.49
CA VAL A 452 0.20 -29.93 -11.96
C VAL A 452 -0.21 -28.46 -12.00
N PHE A 453 -1.37 -28.10 -12.53
CA PHE A 453 -1.84 -26.71 -12.54
C PHE A 453 -2.06 -26.16 -11.14
N ASP A 454 -2.64 -26.93 -10.24
CA ASP A 454 -2.83 -26.58 -8.83
C ASP A 454 -1.48 -26.27 -8.18
N ARG A 455 -0.49 -27.12 -8.45
CA ARG A 455 0.87 -26.91 -7.93
C ARG A 455 1.58 -25.70 -8.54
N ILE A 456 1.42 -25.45 -9.85
CA ILE A 456 1.94 -24.23 -10.50
C ILE A 456 1.36 -22.96 -9.85
N ALA A 457 0.05 -22.92 -9.63
CA ALA A 457 -0.59 -21.78 -8.98
C ALA A 457 -0.07 -21.54 -7.56
N GLU A 458 0.19 -22.62 -6.82
CA GLU A 458 0.80 -22.55 -5.51
C GLU A 458 2.25 -22.03 -5.58
N GLU A 459 3.09 -22.61 -6.44
CA GLU A 459 4.51 -22.22 -6.56
C GLU A 459 4.71 -20.80 -7.13
N LEU A 460 3.81 -20.34 -8.02
CA LEU A 460 3.77 -18.91 -8.40
C LEU A 460 3.41 -18.02 -7.20
N SER A 461 2.46 -18.46 -6.38
CA SER A 461 2.08 -17.71 -5.19
C SER A 461 3.19 -17.65 -4.15
N THR A 462 4.03 -18.68 -4.03
CA THR A 462 5.17 -18.75 -3.10
C THR A 462 6.46 -18.17 -3.66
N GLY A 463 6.56 -17.96 -4.99
CA GLY A 463 7.76 -17.51 -5.67
C GLY A 463 8.83 -18.60 -5.83
N ASP A 464 8.45 -19.88 -5.81
CA ASP A 464 9.31 -21.00 -6.21
C ASP A 464 9.34 -21.14 -7.72
N LEU A 465 8.22 -20.79 -8.38
CA LEU A 465 8.17 -20.48 -9.81
C LEU A 465 7.99 -18.98 -9.98
N TYR A 466 8.61 -18.45 -11.03
CA TYR A 466 8.50 -17.04 -11.38
C TYR A 466 8.25 -16.84 -12.87
N ILE A 467 7.86 -15.64 -13.25
CA ILE A 467 7.57 -15.22 -14.61
C ILE A 467 8.53 -14.07 -14.95
N PRO A 468 9.50 -14.29 -15.83
CA PRO A 468 10.42 -13.22 -16.27
C PRO A 468 9.66 -12.00 -16.78
N TYR A 469 10.11 -10.82 -16.45
CA TYR A 469 9.53 -9.51 -16.80
C TYR A 469 8.22 -9.14 -16.08
N SER A 470 7.64 -10.00 -15.24
CA SER A 470 6.47 -9.70 -14.43
C SER A 470 6.83 -8.66 -13.34
N GLU A 471 5.91 -7.79 -12.94
CA GLU A 471 6.12 -6.91 -11.79
C GLU A 471 5.86 -7.64 -10.47
N THR A 472 4.83 -8.51 -10.46
CA THR A 472 4.37 -9.20 -9.25
C THR A 472 4.97 -10.58 -9.08
N PHE A 473 5.19 -11.32 -10.17
CA PHE A 473 5.60 -12.73 -10.18
C PHE A 473 7.03 -12.96 -10.66
N ASP A 474 7.85 -11.93 -10.80
CA ASP A 474 9.28 -12.08 -11.08
C ASP A 474 10.05 -12.58 -9.85
N ASP A 475 11.30 -13.00 -10.01
CA ASP A 475 12.12 -13.48 -8.88
C ASP A 475 12.51 -12.30 -7.98
N TYR A 476 11.81 -12.19 -6.85
CA TYR A 476 12.06 -11.14 -5.87
C TYR A 476 13.47 -11.17 -5.27
N ARG A 477 14.18 -12.32 -5.36
CA ARG A 477 15.52 -12.49 -4.81
C ARG A 477 16.56 -11.68 -5.60
N GLU A 478 16.33 -11.52 -6.90
CA GLU A 478 17.16 -10.69 -7.77
C GLU A 478 16.91 -9.18 -7.58
N GLN A 479 15.72 -8.83 -7.07
CA GLN A 479 15.37 -7.45 -6.78
C GLN A 479 15.93 -6.94 -5.45
N MET A 480 16.42 -7.82 -4.58
CA MET A 480 17.02 -7.43 -3.30
C MET A 480 18.33 -6.68 -3.49
N ILE A 481 18.70 -5.89 -2.46
CA ILE A 481 20.03 -5.27 -2.40
C ILE A 481 21.13 -6.34 -2.53
N SER A 482 22.27 -6.00 -3.13
CA SER A 482 23.42 -6.90 -3.20
C SER A 482 23.99 -7.18 -1.80
N TRP A 483 24.72 -8.28 -1.64
CA TRP A 483 25.39 -8.56 -0.36
C TRP A 483 26.46 -7.51 -0.02
N GLU A 484 27.12 -6.92 -1.01
CA GLU A 484 28.07 -5.82 -0.82
C GLU A 484 27.37 -4.56 -0.26
N GLN A 485 26.20 -4.22 -0.79
CA GLN A 485 25.39 -3.13 -0.26
C GLN A 485 24.88 -3.46 1.15
N TYR A 486 24.44 -4.69 1.38
CA TYR A 486 24.06 -5.18 2.70
C TYR A 486 25.17 -4.96 3.73
N ASP A 487 26.39 -5.42 3.46
CA ASP A 487 27.53 -5.29 4.38
C ASP A 487 27.85 -3.83 4.69
N THR A 488 27.70 -2.95 3.69
CA THR A 488 27.97 -1.51 3.83
C THR A 488 26.93 -0.81 4.69
N GLU A 489 25.64 -1.12 4.51
CA GLU A 489 24.54 -0.43 5.15
C GLU A 489 24.11 -1.07 6.48
N LEU A 490 24.43 -2.34 6.74
CA LEU A 490 24.07 -3.08 7.94
C LEU A 490 24.37 -2.36 9.26
N PRO A 491 25.55 -1.73 9.46
CA PRO A 491 25.86 -1.05 10.69
C PRO A 491 24.89 0.08 11.03
N GLY A 492 24.59 0.93 10.04
CA GLY A 492 23.65 2.04 10.19
C GLY A 492 22.23 1.55 10.41
N TYR A 493 21.81 0.51 9.69
CA TYR A 493 20.48 -0.09 9.85
C TYR A 493 20.25 -0.64 11.27
N CYS A 494 21.24 -1.39 11.80
CA CYS A 494 21.13 -1.94 13.15
C CYS A 494 21.17 -0.85 14.23
N GLU A 495 21.99 0.19 14.05
CA GLU A 495 22.06 1.33 14.97
C GLU A 495 20.73 2.10 15.02
N GLU A 496 20.14 2.38 13.86
CA GLU A 496 18.85 3.08 13.77
C GLU A 496 17.71 2.34 14.48
N LEU A 497 17.66 1.00 14.36
CA LEU A 497 16.60 0.18 14.94
C LEU A 497 16.94 -0.46 16.29
N GLY A 498 18.12 -0.22 16.83
CA GLY A 498 18.57 -0.84 18.07
C GLY A 498 18.76 -2.36 17.98
N LEU A 499 19.04 -2.89 16.79
CA LEU A 499 19.23 -4.32 16.54
C LEU A 499 20.69 -4.73 16.74
N VAL A 500 20.87 -5.95 17.21
CA VAL A 500 22.21 -6.55 17.37
C VAL A 500 22.68 -7.10 16.02
N LYS A 501 23.91 -6.81 15.61
CA LYS A 501 24.47 -7.23 14.31
C LYS A 501 24.73 -8.72 14.22
N GLY A 502 25.27 -9.31 15.29
CA GLY A 502 25.65 -10.72 15.33
C GLY A 502 24.44 -11.63 15.48
N SER A 503 24.38 -12.70 14.68
CA SER A 503 23.26 -13.65 14.69
C SER A 503 23.11 -14.36 16.04
N THR A 504 24.23 -14.78 16.65
CA THR A 504 24.25 -15.49 17.92
C THR A 504 23.87 -14.56 19.06
N GLU A 505 24.44 -13.36 19.11
CA GLU A 505 24.14 -12.34 20.13
C GLU A 505 22.67 -11.89 20.04
N PHE A 506 22.15 -11.68 18.82
CA PHE A 506 20.75 -11.35 18.58
C PHE A 506 19.83 -12.45 19.12
N THR A 507 20.12 -13.69 18.76
CA THR A 507 19.30 -14.85 19.17
C THR A 507 19.34 -15.04 20.69
N GLN A 508 20.50 -14.87 21.32
CA GLN A 508 20.64 -14.96 22.77
C GLN A 508 19.90 -13.82 23.51
N ALA A 509 19.99 -12.59 22.99
CA ALA A 509 19.28 -11.45 23.55
C ALA A 509 17.75 -11.66 23.51
N LEU A 510 17.22 -12.12 22.37
CA LEU A 510 15.79 -12.43 22.23
C LEU A 510 15.36 -13.59 23.15
N LYS A 511 16.18 -14.63 23.28
CA LYS A 511 15.90 -15.76 24.17
C LYS A 511 15.80 -15.30 25.62
N THR A 512 16.69 -14.41 26.04
CA THR A 512 16.69 -13.81 27.38
C THR A 512 15.43 -12.97 27.58
N GLN A 513 15.11 -12.05 26.65
CA GLN A 513 13.90 -11.21 26.71
C GLN A 513 12.62 -12.04 26.81
N LEU A 514 12.47 -13.07 25.96
CA LEU A 514 11.29 -13.95 26.02
C LEU A 514 11.22 -14.70 27.35
N THR A 515 12.34 -15.18 27.88
CA THR A 515 12.40 -15.90 29.14
C THR A 515 11.97 -15.01 30.31
N GLU A 516 12.48 -13.79 30.36
CA GLU A 516 12.11 -12.79 31.36
C GLU A 516 10.62 -12.41 31.26
N ALA A 517 10.11 -12.20 30.03
CA ALA A 517 8.71 -11.91 29.81
C ALA A 517 7.79 -13.06 30.30
N CYS A 518 8.19 -14.31 30.05
CA CYS A 518 7.44 -15.48 30.53
C CYS A 518 7.35 -15.52 32.05
N TYR A 519 8.47 -15.33 32.74
CA TYR A 519 8.48 -15.34 34.21
C TYR A 519 7.78 -14.13 34.82
N ALA A 520 7.90 -12.96 34.21
CA ALA A 520 7.17 -11.76 34.65
C ALA A 520 5.66 -11.94 34.53
N ALA A 521 5.20 -12.44 33.40
CA ALA A 521 3.77 -12.71 33.16
C ALA A 521 3.22 -13.80 34.10
N ASP A 522 4.01 -14.88 34.36
CA ASP A 522 3.61 -15.96 35.27
C ASP A 522 3.43 -15.45 36.70
N ARG A 523 4.34 -14.58 37.15
CA ARG A 523 4.27 -13.98 38.49
C ARG A 523 3.08 -13.04 38.68
N ASN A 524 2.77 -12.23 37.61
CA ASN A 524 1.71 -11.22 37.69
C ASN A 524 0.32 -11.80 37.40
N PHE A 525 0.25 -13.02 36.84
CA PHE A 525 -1.02 -13.63 36.39
C PHE A 525 -2.06 -13.82 37.52
N PRO A 526 -1.72 -14.20 38.75
CA PRO A 526 -2.70 -14.40 39.83
C PRO A 526 -3.44 -13.12 40.26
N ASP A 527 -2.88 -11.94 39.98
CA ASP A 527 -3.42 -10.66 40.40
C ASP A 527 -4.40 -10.05 39.35
N ASP A 528 -4.55 -10.69 38.19
CA ASP A 528 -5.47 -10.20 37.13
C ASP A 528 -6.89 -10.74 37.34
N GLU A 529 -7.80 -9.88 37.78
CA GLU A 529 -9.21 -10.25 37.99
C GLU A 529 -9.99 -10.51 36.67
N GLN A 530 -9.46 -10.04 35.54
CA GLN A 530 -10.15 -10.13 34.24
C GLN A 530 -9.69 -11.29 33.39
N VAL A 531 -8.50 -11.85 33.67
CA VAL A 531 -7.90 -12.94 32.89
C VAL A 531 -7.79 -14.19 33.73
N ARG A 532 -8.37 -15.29 33.25
CA ARG A 532 -8.33 -16.57 33.95
C ARG A 532 -8.13 -17.73 32.98
N ILE A 533 -7.62 -18.85 33.47
CA ILE A 533 -7.46 -20.08 32.71
C ILE A 533 -8.48 -21.09 33.21
N GLU A 534 -9.38 -21.54 32.34
CA GLU A 534 -10.36 -22.59 32.65
C GLU A 534 -10.17 -23.78 31.67
N ASN A 535 -9.99 -24.97 32.18
CA ASN A 535 -9.75 -26.19 31.38
C ASN A 535 -8.57 -26.03 30.37
N GLY A 536 -7.49 -25.34 30.78
CA GLY A 536 -6.32 -25.09 29.95
C GLY A 536 -6.54 -24.02 28.83
N LYS A 537 -7.66 -23.31 28.85
CA LYS A 537 -7.97 -22.26 27.88
C LYS A 537 -8.05 -20.90 28.54
N LEU A 538 -7.48 -19.90 27.89
CA LEU A 538 -7.50 -18.52 28.34
C LEU A 538 -8.87 -17.90 28.15
N ILE A 539 -9.39 -17.22 29.17
CA ILE A 539 -10.63 -16.45 29.17
C ILE A 539 -10.31 -15.04 29.62
N ILE A 540 -10.67 -14.04 28.79
CA ILE A 540 -10.57 -12.64 29.14
C ILE A 540 -11.98 -12.06 29.30
N GLY A 541 -12.24 -11.43 30.44
CA GLY A 541 -13.50 -10.73 30.73
C GLY A 541 -13.69 -9.53 29.79
N LYS A 542 -14.96 -9.23 29.46
CA LYS A 542 -15.28 -8.02 28.67
C LYS A 542 -15.12 -6.79 29.57
N SER A 543 -14.38 -5.79 29.12
CA SER A 543 -14.40 -4.48 29.73
C SER A 543 -15.81 -3.88 29.60
N LYS A 544 -16.38 -3.35 30.68
CA LYS A 544 -17.66 -2.63 30.61
C LYS A 544 -17.43 -1.32 29.84
N ALA A 545 -18.33 -0.98 28.93
CA ALA A 545 -18.36 0.33 28.32
C ALA A 545 -18.66 1.39 29.39
N GLU A 546 -17.91 2.48 29.40
CA GLU A 546 -18.25 3.65 30.22
C GLU A 546 -19.54 4.27 29.69
N GLU A 547 -20.54 4.44 30.54
CA GLU A 547 -21.74 5.21 30.20
C GLU A 547 -21.35 6.68 30.06
N ALA A 548 -21.88 7.34 29.00
CA ALA A 548 -21.68 8.76 28.82
C ALA A 548 -22.22 9.52 30.04
N SER A 549 -21.43 10.40 30.65
CA SER A 549 -21.90 11.22 31.74
C SER A 549 -22.86 12.28 31.21
N ARG A 550 -23.82 12.74 32.02
CA ARG A 550 -24.75 13.84 31.66
C ARG A 550 -23.99 15.10 31.23
N GLU A 551 -22.81 15.29 31.76
CA GLU A 551 -21.91 16.40 31.43
C GLU A 551 -21.44 16.32 29.96
N ILE A 552 -21.05 15.14 29.48
CA ILE A 552 -20.64 14.91 28.09
C ILE A 552 -21.83 15.11 27.13
N GLU A 553 -23.04 14.66 27.52
CA GLU A 553 -24.23 14.87 26.70
C GLU A 553 -24.54 16.37 26.55
N ALA A 554 -24.47 17.16 27.64
CA ALA A 554 -24.69 18.61 27.60
C ALA A 554 -23.65 19.32 26.73
N ILE A 555 -22.37 18.94 26.84
CA ILE A 555 -21.30 19.50 25.98
C ILE A 555 -21.55 19.10 24.52
N SER A 556 -22.04 17.89 24.25
CA SER A 556 -22.36 17.45 22.89
C SER A 556 -23.44 18.30 22.22
N GLU A 557 -24.50 18.65 22.96
CA GLU A 557 -25.57 19.53 22.48
C GLU A 557 -25.01 20.93 22.16
N LEU A 558 -24.25 21.52 23.11
CA LEU A 558 -23.61 22.80 22.89
C LEU A 558 -22.67 22.82 21.68
N LEU A 559 -21.90 21.76 21.49
CA LEU A 559 -21.01 21.63 20.33
C LEU A 559 -21.81 21.56 19.03
N GLN A 560 -22.88 20.75 18.99
CA GLN A 560 -23.70 20.59 17.79
C GLN A 560 -24.36 21.93 17.37
N ASP A 561 -24.83 22.72 18.33
CA ASP A 561 -25.43 24.04 18.06
C ASP A 561 -24.44 25.04 17.49
N ARG A 562 -23.14 24.88 17.80
CA ARG A 562 -22.06 25.78 17.30
C ARG A 562 -21.49 25.35 15.95
N LEU A 563 -21.70 24.11 15.52
CA LEU A 563 -21.23 23.65 14.22
C LEU A 563 -22.12 24.23 13.11
N GLU A 564 -21.59 25.20 12.35
CA GLU A 564 -22.29 25.81 11.23
C GLU A 564 -22.62 24.77 10.14
N LYS A 565 -23.87 24.77 9.65
CA LYS A 565 -24.29 23.91 8.53
C LYS A 565 -23.55 24.33 7.27
N ILE A 566 -22.87 23.38 6.63
CA ILE A 566 -22.12 23.59 5.40
C ILE A 566 -22.40 22.45 4.41
N ASN A 567 -22.45 22.76 3.11
CA ASN A 567 -22.48 21.73 2.09
C ASN A 567 -21.06 21.21 1.75
N LEU A 568 -20.96 20.00 1.22
CA LEU A 568 -19.66 19.39 0.90
C LEU A 568 -18.85 20.18 -0.12
N LEU A 569 -19.48 20.87 -1.05
CA LEU A 569 -18.78 21.67 -2.05
C LEU A 569 -18.11 22.90 -1.42
N ASP A 570 -18.83 23.62 -0.56
CA ASP A 570 -18.28 24.77 0.20
C ASP A 570 -17.15 24.31 1.14
N LEU A 571 -17.28 23.15 1.76
CA LEU A 571 -16.25 22.57 2.60
C LEU A 571 -14.95 22.33 1.79
N ILE A 572 -15.07 21.74 0.60
CA ILE A 572 -13.91 21.52 -0.29
C ILE A 572 -13.30 22.86 -0.71
N ILE A 573 -14.13 23.88 -1.01
CA ILE A 573 -13.65 25.24 -1.36
C ILE A 573 -12.86 25.83 -0.21
N ASN A 574 -13.37 25.77 1.01
CA ASN A 574 -12.69 26.31 2.20
C ASN A 574 -11.34 25.63 2.40
N ALA A 575 -11.32 24.30 2.39
CA ALA A 575 -10.10 23.52 2.56
C ALA A 575 -9.08 23.77 1.42
N GLU A 576 -9.57 23.90 0.19
CA GLU A 576 -8.72 24.20 -0.96
C GLU A 576 -8.08 25.59 -0.86
N ARG A 577 -8.79 26.60 -0.37
CA ARG A 577 -8.24 27.92 -0.12
C ARG A 577 -7.17 27.94 0.96
N TRP A 578 -7.34 27.11 2.00
CA TRP A 578 -6.32 26.97 3.05
C TRP A 578 -5.06 26.29 2.52
N LEU A 579 -5.22 25.28 1.66
CA LEU A 579 -4.14 24.35 1.32
C LEU A 579 -3.58 24.51 -0.10
N SER A 580 -4.31 25.13 -1.02
CA SER A 580 -3.93 25.25 -2.43
C SER A 580 -3.50 23.90 -3.05
N LEU A 581 -4.34 22.86 -2.89
CA LEU A 581 -4.06 21.49 -3.36
C LEU A 581 -4.03 21.39 -4.87
N HIS A 582 -4.84 22.21 -5.60
CA HIS A 582 -4.86 22.24 -7.07
C HIS A 582 -3.47 22.40 -7.69
N LYS A 583 -2.53 23.05 -6.98
CA LYS A 583 -1.15 23.24 -7.43
C LYS A 583 -0.35 21.93 -7.55
N LEU A 584 -0.78 20.86 -6.88
CA LEU A 584 -0.16 19.54 -6.98
C LEU A 584 -0.57 18.80 -8.28
N PHE A 585 -1.66 19.23 -8.93
CA PHE A 585 -2.23 18.58 -10.11
C PHE A 585 -1.85 19.33 -11.40
N GLY A 586 -0.56 19.61 -11.55
CA GLY A 586 0.02 20.18 -12.76
C GLY A 586 -0.03 19.23 -13.97
N PRO A 587 0.39 19.65 -15.18
CA PRO A 587 0.42 18.78 -16.35
C PRO A 587 1.34 17.57 -16.11
N LEU A 588 0.96 16.39 -16.63
CA LEU A 588 1.80 15.19 -16.61
C LEU A 588 2.91 15.25 -17.65
N SER A 589 2.64 15.93 -18.77
CA SER A 589 3.55 16.02 -19.91
C SER A 589 4.63 17.12 -19.80
N GLY A 590 4.60 17.91 -18.75
CA GLY A 590 5.48 19.08 -18.63
C GLY A 590 5.15 20.23 -19.59
N PHE A 591 4.17 20.06 -20.49
CA PHE A 591 3.62 21.14 -21.30
C PHE A 591 2.51 21.83 -20.51
N GLU A 592 2.64 23.13 -20.35
CA GLU A 592 1.61 23.96 -19.74
C GLU A 592 0.47 24.23 -20.72
N SER A 593 -0.45 23.26 -20.87
CA SER A 593 -1.75 23.62 -21.37
C SER A 593 -2.41 24.53 -20.33
N ARG A 594 -2.72 25.75 -20.67
CA ARG A 594 -3.51 26.63 -19.80
C ARG A 594 -4.83 25.95 -19.51
N VAL A 595 -5.10 25.76 -18.24
CA VAL A 595 -6.39 25.28 -17.74
C VAL A 595 -7.12 26.51 -17.25
N ASP A 596 -8.27 26.77 -17.83
CA ASP A 596 -9.14 27.82 -17.32
C ASP A 596 -9.63 27.37 -15.94
N ASP A 597 -9.44 28.22 -14.95
CA ASP A 597 -9.82 28.03 -13.56
C ASP A 597 -9.40 26.66 -12.96
N PRO A 598 -8.11 26.43 -12.73
CA PRO A 598 -7.60 25.16 -12.18
C PRO A 598 -8.13 24.88 -10.77
N PHE A 599 -8.40 25.93 -9.98
CA PHE A 599 -8.99 25.82 -8.66
C PHE A 599 -10.39 25.17 -8.73
N LEU A 600 -11.29 25.77 -9.51
CA LEU A 600 -12.65 25.27 -9.69
C LEU A 600 -12.68 23.84 -10.25
N ARG A 601 -11.85 23.57 -11.24
CA ARG A 601 -11.77 22.22 -11.83
C ARG A 601 -11.33 21.17 -10.84
N PHE A 602 -10.37 21.50 -9.98
CA PHE A 602 -9.93 20.58 -8.94
C PHE A 602 -11.06 20.33 -7.92
N VAL A 603 -11.69 21.38 -7.42
CA VAL A 603 -12.78 21.30 -6.45
C VAL A 603 -13.90 20.39 -6.96
N LEU A 604 -14.35 20.61 -8.21
CA LEU A 604 -15.42 19.82 -8.81
C LEU A 604 -15.00 18.38 -9.16
N THR A 605 -13.74 18.17 -9.51
CA THR A 605 -13.21 16.81 -9.74
C THR A 605 -13.16 16.03 -8.45
N LEU A 606 -12.68 16.65 -7.35
CA LEU A 606 -12.66 16.02 -6.04
C LEU A 606 -14.08 15.71 -5.54
N PHE A 607 -15.00 16.65 -5.67
CA PHE A 607 -16.41 16.43 -5.34
C PHE A 607 -16.99 15.26 -6.15
N CYS A 608 -16.79 15.26 -7.47
CA CYS A 608 -17.28 14.25 -8.39
C CYS A 608 -16.86 12.83 -8.03
N TYR A 609 -15.56 12.61 -7.87
CA TYR A 609 -14.99 11.28 -7.65
C TYR A 609 -14.98 10.89 -6.17
N GLY A 610 -14.80 11.85 -5.26
CA GLY A 610 -14.80 11.61 -3.82
C GLY A 610 -16.15 11.21 -3.25
N THR A 611 -17.26 11.70 -3.84
CA THR A 611 -18.64 11.32 -3.48
C THR A 611 -19.22 10.21 -4.35
N ASN A 612 -18.50 9.78 -5.40
CA ASN A 612 -18.95 8.81 -6.41
C ASN A 612 -20.14 9.29 -7.27
N ILE A 613 -20.40 10.58 -7.31
CA ILE A 613 -21.52 11.16 -8.11
C ILE A 613 -21.29 10.90 -9.61
N GLY A 614 -20.04 10.96 -10.05
CA GLY A 614 -19.63 10.78 -11.44
C GLY A 614 -19.80 12.06 -12.29
N PRO A 615 -19.06 12.16 -13.42
CA PRO A 615 -19.01 13.40 -14.20
C PRO A 615 -20.35 13.84 -14.78
N THR A 616 -21.25 12.93 -15.13
CA THR A 616 -22.56 13.23 -15.71
C THR A 616 -23.50 13.89 -14.71
N GLU A 617 -23.57 13.34 -13.49
CA GLU A 617 -24.41 13.91 -12.43
C GLU A 617 -23.79 15.18 -11.84
N THR A 618 -22.46 15.30 -11.83
CA THR A 618 -21.79 16.57 -11.46
C THR A 618 -22.17 17.69 -12.40
N GLU A 619 -22.18 17.47 -13.74
CA GLU A 619 -22.62 18.44 -14.72
C GLU A 619 -24.09 18.89 -14.48
N ARG A 620 -24.98 17.97 -14.06
CA ARG A 620 -26.37 18.25 -13.77
C ARG A 620 -26.59 19.00 -12.45
N SER A 621 -25.76 18.68 -11.45
CA SER A 621 -25.89 19.21 -10.08
C SER A 621 -25.20 20.57 -9.88
N VAL A 622 -24.20 20.89 -10.72
CA VAL A 622 -23.39 22.11 -10.61
C VAL A 622 -23.39 22.86 -11.96
N ARG A 623 -23.85 24.10 -11.95
CA ARG A 623 -23.90 24.93 -13.16
C ARG A 623 -22.49 25.38 -13.59
N GLY A 624 -22.25 25.46 -14.91
CA GLY A 624 -21.07 26.12 -15.48
C GLY A 624 -19.88 25.18 -15.77
N ILE A 625 -20.03 23.87 -15.60
CA ILE A 625 -19.00 22.91 -15.95
C ILE A 625 -19.56 21.75 -16.78
N SER A 626 -18.83 21.29 -17.78
CA SER A 626 -19.23 20.13 -18.59
C SER A 626 -18.61 18.83 -18.05
N ARG A 627 -19.29 17.71 -18.31
CA ARG A 627 -18.79 16.36 -18.02
C ARG A 627 -17.36 16.12 -18.51
N LYS A 628 -17.03 16.62 -19.72
CA LYS A 628 -15.69 16.50 -20.30
C LYS A 628 -14.64 17.25 -19.48
N GLN A 629 -14.96 18.42 -18.96
CA GLN A 629 -14.03 19.22 -18.16
C GLN A 629 -13.71 18.55 -16.82
N VAL A 630 -14.69 17.95 -16.14
CA VAL A 630 -14.49 17.19 -14.90
C VAL A 630 -13.65 15.94 -15.16
N ALA A 631 -14.02 15.14 -16.17
CA ALA A 631 -13.29 13.92 -16.53
C ALA A 631 -11.85 14.21 -16.99
N TRP A 632 -11.64 15.35 -17.65
CA TRP A 632 -10.34 15.74 -18.18
C TRP A 632 -9.26 15.87 -17.09
N LEU A 633 -9.54 16.52 -15.97
CA LEU A 633 -8.56 16.68 -14.88
C LEU A 633 -8.17 15.32 -14.31
N ASN A 634 -9.14 14.41 -14.10
CA ASN A 634 -8.86 13.06 -13.65
C ASN A 634 -7.95 12.30 -14.63
N LEU A 635 -8.24 12.37 -15.92
CA LEU A 635 -7.49 11.63 -16.95
C LEU A 635 -6.10 12.20 -17.22
N LYS A 636 -5.96 13.54 -17.26
CA LYS A 636 -4.76 14.21 -17.77
C LYS A 636 -3.81 14.71 -16.67
N ARG A 637 -4.27 14.83 -15.43
CA ARG A 637 -3.50 15.46 -14.37
C ARG A 637 -3.49 14.71 -13.04
N THR A 638 -4.38 13.72 -12.88
CA THR A 638 -4.50 13.00 -11.61
C THR A 638 -3.86 11.61 -11.70
N THR A 639 -2.91 11.35 -10.81
CA THR A 639 -2.33 10.04 -10.58
C THR A 639 -2.51 9.65 -9.11
N VAL A 640 -2.30 8.38 -8.77
CA VAL A 640 -2.37 7.88 -7.39
C VAL A 640 -1.35 8.63 -6.52
N GLU A 641 -0.13 8.81 -7.00
CA GLU A 641 0.97 9.47 -6.28
C GLU A 641 0.64 10.95 -5.98
N ARG A 642 -0.04 11.64 -6.90
CA ARG A 642 -0.47 13.03 -6.68
C ARG A 642 -1.58 13.13 -5.66
N LEU A 643 -2.49 12.17 -5.65
CA LEU A 643 -3.52 12.08 -4.62
C LEU A 643 -2.90 11.78 -3.25
N ASP A 644 -1.89 10.89 -3.17
CA ASP A 644 -1.15 10.64 -1.94
C ASP A 644 -0.43 11.89 -1.44
N LYS A 645 0.25 12.64 -2.31
CA LYS A 645 0.85 13.94 -1.94
C LYS A 645 -0.18 14.96 -1.43
N ALA A 646 -1.39 14.97 -1.99
CA ALA A 646 -2.46 15.82 -1.50
C ALA A 646 -2.96 15.36 -0.12
N ILE A 647 -3.11 14.04 0.09
CA ILE A 647 -3.48 13.45 1.37
C ILE A 647 -2.43 13.80 2.44
N PHE A 648 -1.13 13.61 2.15
CA PHE A 648 -0.05 13.98 3.09
C PHE A 648 -0.06 15.48 3.42
N LYS A 649 -0.32 16.35 2.43
CA LYS A 649 -0.44 17.79 2.68
C LYS A 649 -1.60 18.13 3.61
N VAL A 650 -2.73 17.45 3.49
CA VAL A 650 -3.87 17.59 4.41
C VAL A 650 -3.51 17.08 5.80
N SER A 651 -2.89 15.91 5.90
CA SER A 651 -2.45 15.32 7.16
C SER A 651 -1.45 16.21 7.89
N ASN A 652 -0.50 16.83 7.17
CA ASN A 652 0.48 17.77 7.75
C ASN A 652 -0.17 19.09 8.22
N ALA A 653 -1.22 19.55 7.54
CA ALA A 653 -2.00 20.70 8.00
C ALA A 653 -2.82 20.35 9.26
N TYR A 654 -3.39 19.16 9.30
CA TYR A 654 -4.13 18.64 10.44
C TYR A 654 -3.25 18.47 11.69
N LYS A 655 -2.01 18.02 11.53
CA LYS A 655 -1.04 17.85 12.63
C LYS A 655 -0.75 19.15 13.40
N LYS A 656 -1.05 20.31 12.82
CA LYS A 656 -0.84 21.60 13.48
C LYS A 656 -1.88 21.96 14.54
N PHE A 657 -2.99 21.24 14.61
CA PHE A 657 -4.06 21.50 15.58
C PHE A 657 -3.73 20.90 16.94
N ASN A 658 -3.78 21.71 17.99
CA ASN A 658 -3.56 21.24 19.37
C ASN A 658 -4.70 20.33 19.87
N LEU A 659 -5.92 20.47 19.32
CA LEU A 659 -7.04 19.61 19.70
C LEU A 659 -6.76 18.11 19.48
N ILE A 660 -5.99 17.75 18.46
CA ILE A 660 -5.69 16.35 18.14
C ILE A 660 -4.90 15.64 19.26
N GLU A 661 -4.13 16.40 20.06
CA GLU A 661 -3.37 15.86 21.18
C GLU A 661 -4.27 15.32 22.31
N CYS A 662 -5.57 15.69 22.32
CA CYS A 662 -6.55 15.11 23.23
C CYS A 662 -6.88 13.66 22.88
N TRP A 663 -6.68 13.24 21.64
CA TRP A 663 -7.08 11.92 21.12
C TRP A 663 -5.93 10.91 21.03
N GLY A 664 -4.72 11.40 20.82
CA GLY A 664 -3.55 10.54 20.64
C GLY A 664 -2.27 11.32 20.38
N SER A 665 -1.15 10.60 20.30
CA SER A 665 0.18 11.16 20.05
C SER A 665 0.52 11.26 18.55
N GLY A 666 -0.23 10.58 17.69
CA GLY A 666 0.11 10.41 16.28
C GLY A 666 1.17 9.32 16.02
N ASN A 667 1.58 8.56 17.04
CA ASN A 667 2.62 7.54 16.93
C ASN A 667 2.06 6.15 16.61
N SER A 668 0.74 5.98 16.63
CA SER A 668 0.12 4.71 16.28
C SER A 668 -0.96 4.86 15.21
N VAL A 669 -1.13 3.79 14.43
CA VAL A 669 -2.18 3.68 13.42
C VAL A 669 -2.96 2.39 13.62
N SER A 670 -4.24 2.41 13.26
CA SER A 670 -5.06 1.22 13.12
C SER A 670 -5.30 0.94 11.64
N ALA A 671 -5.02 -0.29 11.22
CA ALA A 671 -5.22 -0.74 9.85
C ALA A 671 -6.45 -1.65 9.76
N ASP A 672 -7.43 -1.26 8.95
CA ASP A 672 -8.67 -2.00 8.74
C ASP A 672 -9.16 -1.87 7.31
N GLY A 673 -9.82 -2.93 6.82
CA GLY A 673 -10.34 -3.04 5.48
C GLY A 673 -11.85 -2.92 5.40
N LYS A 674 -12.34 -2.12 4.45
CA LYS A 674 -13.77 -1.99 4.15
C LYS A 674 -14.08 -2.46 2.74
N LEU A 675 -15.10 -3.28 2.59
CA LEU A 675 -15.60 -3.72 1.29
C LEU A 675 -16.26 -2.56 0.54
N TRP A 676 -15.83 -2.35 -0.70
CA TRP A 676 -16.41 -1.45 -1.68
C TRP A 676 -17.04 -2.26 -2.81
N ASP A 677 -18.29 -1.98 -3.11
CA ASP A 677 -19.02 -2.70 -4.15
C ASP A 677 -18.49 -2.37 -5.55
N LEU A 678 -18.22 -3.40 -6.35
CA LEU A 678 -17.78 -3.30 -7.74
C LEU A 678 -18.76 -4.01 -8.67
N TYR A 679 -18.68 -3.69 -9.95
CA TYR A 679 -19.36 -4.49 -10.98
C TYR A 679 -18.65 -5.84 -11.15
N GLU A 680 -19.42 -6.88 -11.48
CA GLU A 680 -18.91 -8.26 -11.61
C GLU A 680 -17.87 -8.42 -12.74
N ASP A 681 -17.94 -7.59 -13.78
CA ASP A 681 -17.13 -7.72 -15.00
C ASP A 681 -15.75 -7.06 -14.89
N ASN A 682 -14.99 -7.47 -13.88
CA ASN A 682 -13.72 -6.86 -13.51
C ASN A 682 -12.80 -7.91 -12.86
N LEU A 683 -11.49 -7.87 -13.17
CA LEU A 683 -10.51 -8.79 -12.60
C LEU A 683 -10.34 -8.62 -11.07
N LEU A 684 -10.46 -7.40 -10.57
CA LEU A 684 -10.34 -7.09 -9.14
C LEU A 684 -11.58 -7.51 -8.35
N SER A 685 -12.74 -7.57 -9.01
CA SER A 685 -14.01 -7.93 -8.38
C SER A 685 -14.06 -9.42 -8.06
N GLU A 686 -14.12 -9.74 -6.78
CA GLU A 686 -14.31 -11.09 -6.26
C GLU A 686 -15.57 -11.13 -5.40
N TYR A 687 -16.23 -12.29 -5.36
CA TYR A 687 -17.37 -12.48 -4.48
C TYR A 687 -16.86 -12.69 -3.06
N HIS A 688 -17.21 -11.78 -2.17
CA HIS A 688 -16.86 -11.89 -0.76
C HIS A 688 -17.91 -12.70 -0.01
N LEU A 689 -17.56 -13.88 0.48
CA LEU A 689 -18.48 -14.81 1.14
C LEU A 689 -19.20 -14.19 2.34
N ARG A 690 -18.47 -13.50 3.21
CA ARG A 690 -19.02 -12.87 4.41
C ARG A 690 -20.03 -11.76 4.10
N TYR A 691 -19.80 -11.00 3.02
CA TYR A 691 -20.67 -9.87 2.65
C TYR A 691 -21.67 -10.20 1.55
N GLY A 692 -21.58 -11.37 0.92
CA GLY A 692 -22.52 -11.83 -0.12
C GLY A 692 -22.53 -10.99 -1.40
N ARG A 693 -21.43 -10.27 -1.71
CA ARG A 693 -21.35 -9.30 -2.82
C ARG A 693 -20.00 -9.34 -3.54
N PHE A 694 -20.00 -8.81 -4.78
CA PHE A 694 -18.77 -8.57 -5.52
C PHE A 694 -18.17 -7.22 -5.11
N GLY A 695 -16.86 -7.18 -4.86
CA GLY A 695 -16.20 -5.95 -4.46
C GLY A 695 -14.69 -6.02 -4.47
N GLY A 696 -14.08 -4.95 -3.99
CA GLY A 696 -12.70 -4.82 -3.58
C GLY A 696 -12.64 -4.22 -2.19
N ILE A 697 -11.51 -4.35 -1.53
CA ILE A 697 -11.32 -3.84 -0.18
C ILE A 697 -10.47 -2.56 -0.24
N ALA A 698 -11.00 -1.47 0.29
CA ALA A 698 -10.19 -0.31 0.63
C ALA A 698 -9.63 -0.51 2.03
N TYR A 699 -8.30 -0.60 2.11
CA TYR A 699 -7.55 -0.85 3.33
C TYR A 699 -6.94 0.46 3.79
N TYR A 700 -7.36 0.97 4.95
CA TYR A 700 -6.95 2.27 5.47
C TYR A 700 -6.06 2.12 6.70
N HIS A 701 -5.11 3.04 6.84
CA HIS A 701 -4.31 3.21 8.04
C HIS A 701 -4.72 4.53 8.71
N VAL A 702 -5.45 4.43 9.79
CA VAL A 702 -6.03 5.56 10.53
C VAL A 702 -5.21 5.82 11.78
N SER A 703 -4.72 7.05 11.93
CA SER A 703 -3.96 7.48 13.13
C SER A 703 -4.84 7.44 14.38
N ASP A 704 -4.21 7.27 15.54
CA ASP A 704 -4.83 7.42 16.86
C ASP A 704 -5.45 8.83 17.06
N THR A 705 -5.11 9.78 16.20
CA THR A 705 -5.71 11.12 16.11
C THR A 705 -6.88 11.23 15.14
N TYR A 706 -7.45 10.13 14.66
CA TYR A 706 -8.61 10.04 13.75
C TYR A 706 -8.39 10.37 12.26
N ILE A 707 -7.21 10.77 11.81
CA ILE A 707 -6.96 11.02 10.37
C ILE A 707 -6.39 9.79 9.69
N ALA A 708 -6.85 9.48 8.48
CA ALA A 708 -6.25 8.41 7.70
C ALA A 708 -4.98 8.89 7.00
N LEU A 709 -3.88 8.20 7.22
CA LEU A 709 -2.57 8.54 6.65
C LEU A 709 -2.36 7.88 5.29
N PHE A 710 -2.82 6.64 5.15
CA PHE A 710 -2.61 5.84 3.95
C PHE A 710 -3.84 5.01 3.59
N SER A 711 -4.01 4.73 2.31
CA SER A 711 -5.03 3.78 1.82
C SER A 711 -4.51 2.94 0.66
N HIS A 712 -4.98 1.70 0.58
CA HIS A 712 -4.69 0.78 -0.51
C HIS A 712 -5.98 0.09 -0.99
N PHE A 713 -6.12 -0.16 -2.30
CA PHE A 713 -7.29 -0.85 -2.84
C PHE A 713 -6.91 -2.23 -3.36
N ILE A 714 -7.44 -3.26 -2.73
CA ILE A 714 -7.02 -4.65 -2.92
C ILE A 714 -8.20 -5.57 -3.28
N PRO A 715 -7.94 -6.73 -3.93
CA PRO A 715 -8.98 -7.74 -4.15
C PRO A 715 -9.47 -8.36 -2.85
N CYS A 716 -10.77 -8.73 -2.78
CA CYS A 716 -11.38 -9.35 -1.59
C CYS A 716 -10.79 -10.73 -1.20
N GLY A 717 -10.24 -11.47 -2.16
CA GLY A 717 -9.67 -12.81 -1.91
C GLY A 717 -8.25 -12.78 -1.39
N VAL A 718 -7.65 -11.60 -1.20
CA VAL A 718 -6.29 -11.48 -0.67
C VAL A 718 -6.34 -11.35 0.83
N TYR A 719 -5.38 -11.97 1.51
CA TYR A 719 -5.18 -11.82 2.95
C TYR A 719 -4.73 -10.39 3.26
N GLU A 720 -5.59 -9.60 3.93
CA GLU A 720 -5.39 -8.15 4.12
C GLU A 720 -4.13 -7.81 4.92
N ALA A 721 -3.75 -8.67 5.86
CA ALA A 721 -2.59 -8.46 6.72
C ALA A 721 -1.25 -8.32 5.98
N ILE A 722 -1.17 -8.76 4.71
CA ILE A 722 0.07 -8.57 3.92
C ILE A 722 0.35 -7.10 3.60
N TYR A 723 -0.68 -6.24 3.61
CA TYR A 723 -0.56 -4.81 3.30
C TYR A 723 -0.40 -3.93 4.56
N ILE A 724 -0.46 -4.54 5.75
CA ILE A 724 -0.48 -3.78 7.02
C ILE A 724 0.80 -2.96 7.23
N LEU A 725 1.93 -3.42 6.73
CA LEU A 725 3.23 -2.75 6.86
C LEU A 725 3.50 -1.74 5.75
N ASP A 726 2.96 -1.96 4.54
CA ASP A 726 3.22 -1.09 3.38
C ASP A 726 2.76 0.35 3.63
N GLY A 727 1.68 0.54 4.38
CA GLY A 727 1.16 1.87 4.69
C GLY A 727 2.13 2.75 5.47
N LEU A 728 2.84 2.16 6.44
CA LEU A 728 3.82 2.89 7.25
C LEU A 728 5.10 3.20 6.48
N LEU A 729 5.53 2.22 5.68
CA LEU A 729 6.77 2.34 4.91
C LEU A 729 6.68 3.36 3.77
N ASN A 730 5.46 3.63 3.28
CA ASN A 730 5.19 4.59 2.21
C ASN A 730 4.66 5.95 2.72
N ASP A 731 4.61 6.18 4.03
CA ASP A 731 4.10 7.43 4.61
C ASP A 731 5.16 8.55 4.53
N GLU A 732 4.90 9.53 3.67
CA GLU A 732 5.70 10.76 3.52
C GLU A 732 5.15 11.92 4.38
N SER A 733 4.12 11.69 5.21
CA SER A 733 3.58 12.72 6.09
C SER A 733 4.53 13.06 7.25
N ASP A 734 4.25 14.16 7.95
CA ASP A 734 4.95 14.53 9.18
C ASP A 734 4.62 13.60 10.36
N PHE A 735 3.55 12.79 10.24
CA PHE A 735 3.30 11.67 11.15
C PHE A 735 4.35 10.58 10.92
N LYS A 736 4.85 10.01 12.00
CA LYS A 736 5.84 8.91 11.93
C LYS A 736 5.43 7.80 12.89
N PRO A 737 4.32 7.10 12.60
CA PRO A 737 3.86 6.04 13.47
C PRO A 737 4.85 4.86 13.46
N ASP A 738 5.15 4.35 14.64
CA ASP A 738 5.96 3.16 14.85
C ASP A 738 5.14 1.95 15.29
N THR A 739 3.87 2.18 15.65
CA THR A 739 2.97 1.15 16.16
C THR A 739 1.77 0.97 15.23
N VAL A 740 1.45 -0.30 14.93
CA VAL A 740 0.29 -0.68 14.11
C VAL A 740 -0.65 -1.58 14.87
N HIS A 741 -1.90 -1.15 14.94
CA HIS A 741 -3.01 -1.98 15.37
C HIS A 741 -3.71 -2.57 14.14
N GLY A 742 -4.07 -3.84 14.19
CA GLY A 742 -4.76 -4.53 13.10
C GLY A 742 -5.89 -5.41 13.62
N ASP A 743 -6.67 -5.93 12.67
CA ASP A 743 -7.68 -6.93 13.00
C ASP A 743 -7.08 -8.30 13.32
N THR A 744 -7.93 -9.29 13.55
CA THR A 744 -7.53 -10.67 13.85
C THR A 744 -6.65 -11.31 12.77
N GLN A 745 -6.72 -10.85 11.53
CA GLN A 745 -5.90 -11.38 10.45
C GLN A 745 -4.42 -11.00 10.62
N ALA A 746 -4.12 -9.87 11.26
CA ALA A 746 -2.77 -9.42 11.53
C ALA A 746 -1.98 -10.30 12.54
N GLN A 747 -2.60 -11.32 13.15
CA GLN A 747 -1.96 -12.23 14.11
C GLN A 747 -0.97 -13.24 13.51
N SER A 748 -0.73 -13.21 12.20
CA SER A 748 0.18 -14.11 11.52
C SER A 748 1.63 -13.97 12.01
N THR A 749 2.25 -15.07 12.41
CA THR A 749 3.62 -15.06 12.95
C THR A 749 4.66 -14.47 11.98
N PRO A 750 4.66 -14.73 10.67
CA PRO A 750 5.60 -14.08 9.75
C PRO A 750 5.47 -12.57 9.70
N VAL A 751 4.25 -12.03 9.86
CA VAL A 751 4.01 -10.57 9.91
C VAL A 751 4.68 -9.96 11.14
N PHE A 752 4.56 -10.60 12.31
CA PHE A 752 5.26 -10.18 13.53
C PHE A 752 6.78 -10.17 13.36
N GLY A 753 7.35 -11.23 12.74
CA GLY A 753 8.79 -11.31 12.52
C GLY A 753 9.30 -10.23 11.55
N LEU A 754 8.55 -9.97 10.49
CA LEU A 754 8.90 -8.93 9.52
C LEU A 754 8.76 -7.52 10.13
N ALA A 755 7.66 -7.26 10.82
CA ALA A 755 7.41 -5.98 11.49
C ALA A 755 8.53 -5.65 12.49
N TYR A 756 8.93 -6.61 13.31
CA TYR A 756 9.99 -6.45 14.30
C TYR A 756 11.32 -6.00 13.68
N LEU A 757 11.76 -6.66 12.60
CA LEU A 757 13.00 -6.29 11.93
C LEU A 757 12.90 -5.00 11.10
N LEU A 758 11.70 -4.49 10.83
CA LEU A 758 11.46 -3.16 10.24
C LEU A 758 11.32 -2.05 11.30
N GLY A 759 11.41 -2.38 12.58
CA GLY A 759 11.23 -1.44 13.68
C GLY A 759 9.78 -1.05 13.94
N ILE A 760 8.82 -1.85 13.47
CA ILE A 760 7.38 -1.61 13.62
C ILE A 760 6.80 -2.49 14.72
N LYS A 761 6.15 -1.89 15.71
CA LYS A 761 5.46 -2.57 16.79
C LYS A 761 4.06 -3.00 16.34
N LEU A 762 3.84 -4.30 16.14
CA LEU A 762 2.57 -4.85 15.69
C LEU A 762 1.72 -5.28 16.89
N MET A 763 0.53 -4.69 17.04
CA MET A 763 -0.39 -4.91 18.14
C MET A 763 -1.81 -5.21 17.65
N PRO A 764 -2.09 -6.41 17.12
CA PRO A 764 -3.39 -6.76 16.58
C PRO A 764 -4.43 -7.01 17.66
N ARG A 765 -5.70 -6.76 17.33
CA ARG A 765 -6.84 -7.14 18.16
C ARG A 765 -6.97 -8.67 18.24
N ILE A 766 -7.16 -9.20 19.43
CA ILE A 766 -7.31 -10.62 19.68
C ILE A 766 -8.80 -10.96 19.87
N ARG A 767 -9.39 -11.76 18.98
CA ARG A 767 -10.80 -12.23 19.08
C ARG A 767 -10.92 -13.66 19.60
N ASN A 768 -10.13 -14.59 19.06
CA ASN A 768 -10.20 -16.03 19.42
C ASN A 768 -9.13 -16.38 20.44
N ILE A 769 -9.31 -15.91 21.65
CA ILE A 769 -8.34 -16.08 22.74
C ILE A 769 -8.13 -17.55 23.09
N LYS A 770 -9.16 -18.39 22.95
CA LYS A 770 -9.14 -19.82 23.28
C LYS A 770 -8.19 -20.66 22.42
N ASP A 771 -7.84 -20.14 21.22
CA ASP A 771 -7.02 -20.84 20.21
C ASP A 771 -5.60 -20.25 20.13
N LEU A 772 -5.20 -19.40 21.09
CA LEU A 772 -3.89 -18.79 21.10
C LEU A 772 -2.82 -19.78 21.56
N ASN A 773 -1.72 -19.85 20.80
CA ASN A 773 -0.56 -20.65 21.12
C ASN A 773 0.59 -19.75 21.54
N PHE A 774 1.10 -19.99 22.73
CA PHE A 774 2.34 -19.41 23.23
C PHE A 774 3.49 -20.40 22.99
N TYR A 775 4.70 -19.89 22.79
CA TYR A 775 5.85 -20.73 22.47
C TYR A 775 6.91 -20.60 23.54
N LYS A 776 7.44 -21.76 23.99
CA LYS A 776 8.46 -21.80 25.03
C LYS A 776 9.82 -21.33 24.54
N PRO A 777 10.58 -20.52 25.29
CA PRO A 777 11.97 -20.23 24.97
C PRO A 777 12.87 -21.45 25.12
N ASP A 778 12.53 -22.39 26.04
CA ASP A 778 13.25 -23.63 26.27
C ASP A 778 12.29 -24.78 26.61
N ARG A 779 12.63 -26.02 26.22
CA ARG A 779 11.82 -27.21 26.51
C ARG A 779 11.66 -27.45 28.02
N ASN A 780 12.69 -27.14 28.81
CA ASN A 780 12.75 -27.44 30.23
C ASN A 780 12.13 -26.32 31.08
N MET A 781 11.65 -25.22 30.47
CA MET A 781 11.02 -24.14 31.22
C MET A 781 9.73 -24.60 31.87
N VAL A 782 9.60 -24.33 33.17
CA VAL A 782 8.42 -24.62 33.99
C VAL A 782 7.85 -23.31 34.50
N LEU A 783 6.54 -23.13 34.31
CA LEU A 783 5.75 -21.99 34.76
C LEU A 783 4.67 -22.49 35.74
N GLN A 784 4.30 -21.69 36.74
CA GLN A 784 3.35 -22.10 37.79
C GLN A 784 1.89 -21.91 37.35
N HIS A 785 1.56 -20.78 36.75
CA HIS A 785 0.17 -20.35 36.48
C HIS A 785 -0.23 -20.47 35.04
N ILE A 786 0.65 -20.14 34.09
CA ILE A 786 0.36 -20.04 32.65
C ILE A 786 0.93 -21.18 31.80
N GLN A 787 1.49 -22.22 32.41
CA GLN A 787 2.13 -23.36 31.75
C GLN A 787 1.25 -24.01 30.67
N SER A 788 -0.07 -24.12 30.91
CA SER A 788 -1.02 -24.75 29.99
C SER A 788 -1.23 -24.00 28.68
N LEU A 789 -0.82 -22.74 28.57
CA LEU A 789 -0.92 -21.94 27.37
C LEU A 789 0.21 -22.20 26.37
N PHE A 790 1.31 -22.80 26.84
CA PHE A 790 2.51 -23.00 26.04
C PHE A 790 2.53 -24.33 25.32
N HIS A 791 2.96 -24.31 24.07
CA HIS A 791 3.04 -25.47 23.19
C HIS A 791 4.51 -25.83 22.87
N GLU A 792 4.89 -25.76 21.60
CA GLU A 792 6.22 -26.13 21.12
C GLU A 792 7.29 -25.10 21.54
N PRO A 793 8.54 -25.52 21.73
CA PRO A 793 9.65 -24.60 21.92
C PRO A 793 10.04 -23.92 20.60
N ILE A 794 10.61 -22.72 20.71
CA ILE A 794 11.19 -21.95 19.58
C ILE A 794 12.39 -22.72 18.99
N GLN A 795 12.50 -22.70 17.67
CA GLN A 795 13.63 -23.27 16.93
C GLN A 795 14.69 -22.18 16.68
N TRP A 796 15.48 -21.91 17.71
CA TRP A 796 16.46 -20.82 17.71
C TRP A 796 17.51 -20.94 16.60
N ASP A 797 17.97 -22.17 16.30
CA ASP A 797 18.95 -22.44 15.23
C ASP A 797 18.51 -21.91 13.86
N ARG A 798 17.18 -21.88 13.64
CA ARG A 798 16.64 -21.33 12.38
C ARG A 798 16.72 -19.82 12.35
N ILE A 799 16.45 -19.15 13.46
CA ILE A 799 16.56 -17.69 13.55
C ILE A 799 18.03 -17.31 13.35
N GLU A 800 18.94 -17.94 14.09
CA GLU A 800 20.37 -17.66 14.02
C GLU A 800 20.94 -17.86 12.61
N LYS A 801 20.64 -19.01 11.99
CA LYS A 801 21.17 -19.36 10.66
C LYS A 801 20.73 -18.41 9.56
N TYR A 802 19.47 -17.94 9.57
CA TYR A 802 18.88 -17.11 8.50
C TYR A 802 18.73 -15.64 8.89
N TYR A 803 19.31 -15.20 10.00
CA TYR A 803 19.25 -13.80 10.43
C TYR A 803 19.82 -12.83 9.39
N PRO A 804 20.98 -13.09 8.73
CA PRO A 804 21.48 -12.22 7.68
C PRO A 804 20.51 -12.10 6.48
N ASP A 805 19.88 -13.23 6.06
CA ASP A 805 18.91 -13.22 4.96
C ASP A 805 17.63 -12.44 5.34
N MET A 806 17.19 -12.55 6.60
CA MET A 806 16.05 -11.78 7.09
C MET A 806 16.36 -10.28 7.10
N LEU A 807 17.55 -9.88 7.58
CA LEU A 807 18.00 -8.48 7.57
C LEU A 807 18.15 -7.94 6.15
N ARG A 808 18.76 -8.71 5.24
CA ARG A 808 18.88 -8.32 3.83
C ARG A 808 17.50 -8.07 3.21
N THR A 809 16.52 -8.92 3.54
CA THR A 809 15.13 -8.76 3.08
C THR A 809 14.52 -7.46 3.61
N THR A 810 14.64 -7.18 4.90
CA THR A 810 14.07 -5.96 5.51
C THR A 810 14.77 -4.69 5.07
N MET A 811 16.09 -4.73 4.90
CA MET A 811 16.86 -3.62 4.32
C MET A 811 16.45 -3.37 2.85
N SER A 812 16.20 -4.42 2.06
CA SER A 812 15.69 -4.29 0.69
C SER A 812 14.31 -3.64 0.63
N ILE A 813 13.44 -3.95 1.60
CA ILE A 813 12.13 -3.31 1.74
C ILE A 813 12.30 -1.83 2.08
N LYS A 814 13.15 -1.51 3.05
CA LYS A 814 13.41 -0.12 3.47
C LYS A 814 14.06 0.72 2.37
N ALA A 815 14.90 0.09 1.55
CA ALA A 815 15.50 0.69 0.35
C ALA A 815 14.50 0.85 -0.83
N GLY A 816 13.24 0.43 -0.68
CA GLY A 816 12.21 0.51 -1.72
C GLY A 816 12.46 -0.42 -2.92
N LYS A 817 13.31 -1.44 -2.80
CA LYS A 817 13.59 -2.41 -3.86
C LYS A 817 12.46 -3.42 -4.02
N ILE A 818 11.87 -3.84 -2.91
CA ILE A 818 10.73 -4.74 -2.81
C ILE A 818 9.74 -4.20 -1.78
N THR A 819 8.47 -4.62 -1.84
CA THR A 819 7.46 -4.22 -0.84
C THR A 819 7.30 -5.30 0.24
N ALA A 820 6.88 -4.89 1.44
CA ALA A 820 6.55 -5.84 2.52
C ALA A 820 5.43 -6.78 2.08
N SER A 821 4.42 -6.29 1.37
CA SER A 821 3.32 -7.12 0.82
C SER A 821 3.82 -8.17 -0.18
N THR A 822 4.84 -7.88 -0.98
CA THR A 822 5.47 -8.87 -1.88
C THR A 822 6.02 -10.05 -1.06
N ILE A 823 6.79 -9.78 -0.02
CA ILE A 823 7.38 -10.81 0.84
C ILE A 823 6.29 -11.58 1.60
N LEU A 824 5.34 -10.89 2.24
CA LEU A 824 4.27 -11.52 3.01
C LEU A 824 3.32 -12.35 2.15
N ARG A 825 3.09 -11.97 0.90
CA ARG A 825 2.35 -12.78 -0.07
C ARG A 825 3.06 -14.10 -0.34
N ARG A 826 4.39 -14.10 -0.47
CA ARG A 826 5.21 -15.31 -0.63
C ARG A 826 5.20 -16.20 0.61
N PHE A 827 4.94 -15.62 1.79
CA PHE A 827 4.81 -16.34 3.05
C PHE A 827 3.38 -16.85 3.33
N GLY A 828 2.37 -16.44 2.54
CA GLY A 828 0.97 -16.75 2.77
C GLY A 828 0.56 -18.21 2.48
N THR A 829 1.42 -19.01 1.85
CA THR A 829 1.16 -20.41 1.50
C THR A 829 2.06 -21.34 2.30
N LYS A 830 1.50 -22.48 2.76
CA LYS A 830 2.21 -23.52 3.52
C LYS A 830 3.24 -24.26 2.64
N ASN A 831 4.21 -23.55 2.11
CA ASN A 831 5.28 -24.20 1.35
C ASN A 831 6.40 -24.66 2.28
N ARG A 832 6.70 -25.97 2.27
CA ARG A 832 7.78 -26.58 3.06
C ARG A 832 9.18 -26.22 2.54
N LYS A 833 9.29 -25.64 1.36
CA LYS A 833 10.57 -25.33 0.68
C LYS A 833 11.17 -23.99 1.10
N ASN A 834 10.36 -22.99 1.46
CA ASN A 834 10.83 -21.65 1.77
C ASN A 834 11.45 -21.57 3.18
N LYS A 835 12.78 -21.72 3.25
CA LYS A 835 13.53 -21.65 4.52
C LYS A 835 13.44 -20.28 5.20
N LEU A 836 13.38 -19.21 4.41
CA LEU A 836 13.24 -17.85 4.90
C LEU A 836 11.87 -17.63 5.57
N TYR A 837 10.81 -18.19 5.00
CA TYR A 837 9.48 -18.22 5.64
C TYR A 837 9.53 -18.82 7.05
N PHE A 838 10.19 -19.97 7.19
CA PHE A 838 10.29 -20.63 8.49
C PHE A 838 11.11 -19.81 9.49
N ALA A 839 12.15 -19.10 9.04
CA ALA A 839 12.92 -18.21 9.89
C ALA A 839 12.10 -17.03 10.40
N PHE A 840 11.40 -16.33 9.51
CA PHE A 840 10.47 -15.25 9.88
C PHE A 840 9.31 -15.76 10.76
N ARG A 841 8.83 -16.98 10.52
CA ARG A 841 7.79 -17.59 11.36
C ARG A 841 8.32 -17.84 12.79
N GLU A 842 9.51 -18.40 12.95
CA GLU A 842 10.09 -18.66 14.28
C GLU A 842 10.39 -17.34 15.01
N LEU A 843 10.98 -16.35 14.34
CA LEU A 843 11.14 -15.01 14.91
C LEU A 843 9.79 -14.40 15.33
N GLY A 844 8.78 -14.51 14.45
CA GLY A 844 7.45 -14.03 14.75
C GLY A 844 6.76 -14.79 15.89
N ARG A 845 7.08 -16.07 16.10
CA ARG A 845 6.63 -16.83 17.28
C ARG A 845 7.16 -16.22 18.56
N VAL A 846 8.44 -15.79 18.57
CA VAL A 846 9.06 -15.08 19.70
C VAL A 846 8.34 -13.77 19.98
N VAL A 847 8.33 -12.88 18.97
CA VAL A 847 7.77 -11.52 19.12
C VAL A 847 6.28 -11.55 19.47
N ARG A 848 5.50 -12.42 18.80
CA ARG A 848 4.09 -12.61 19.11
C ARG A 848 3.86 -13.14 20.51
N THR A 849 4.69 -14.05 20.99
CA THR A 849 4.55 -14.57 22.37
C THR A 849 4.82 -13.47 23.40
N MET A 850 5.84 -12.64 23.18
CA MET A 850 6.09 -11.48 24.05
C MET A 850 4.89 -10.51 24.05
N PHE A 851 4.36 -10.17 22.87
CA PHE A 851 3.15 -9.35 22.76
C PHE A 851 1.94 -9.99 23.48
N LEU A 852 1.71 -11.30 23.33
CA LEU A 852 0.59 -11.97 24.00
C LEU A 852 0.74 -12.02 25.52
N LEU A 853 1.96 -12.14 26.04
CA LEU A 853 2.24 -12.06 27.48
C LEU A 853 1.93 -10.66 28.02
N GLU A 854 2.35 -9.61 27.30
CA GLU A 854 1.98 -8.23 27.62
C GLU A 854 0.47 -8.02 27.55
N TYR A 855 -0.18 -8.52 26.49
CA TYR A 855 -1.62 -8.40 26.26
C TYR A 855 -2.47 -9.02 27.38
N ILE A 856 -2.07 -10.16 27.95
CA ILE A 856 -2.81 -10.81 29.03
C ILE A 856 -2.58 -10.14 30.39
N THR A 857 -1.47 -9.45 30.59
CA THR A 857 -1.11 -8.83 31.89
C THR A 857 -1.40 -7.33 31.96
N ASP A 858 -1.62 -6.67 30.80
CA ASP A 858 -1.85 -5.22 30.73
C ASP A 858 -3.28 -4.88 30.23
N LEU A 859 -4.14 -4.41 31.16
CA LEU A 859 -5.50 -3.97 30.87
C LEU A 859 -5.54 -2.71 30.00
N GLU A 860 -4.64 -1.77 30.24
CA GLU A 860 -4.63 -0.49 29.50
C GLU A 860 -4.19 -0.72 28.04
N LEU A 861 -3.25 -1.63 27.80
CA LEU A 861 -2.89 -2.07 26.46
C LEU A 861 -4.11 -2.65 25.72
N ARG A 862 -4.90 -3.52 26.38
CA ARG A 862 -6.13 -4.10 25.80
C ARG A 862 -7.14 -3.02 25.40
N LYS A 863 -7.35 -2.03 26.29
CA LYS A 863 -8.24 -0.87 26.03
C LYS A 863 -7.74 -0.03 24.86
N THR A 864 -6.44 0.26 24.83
CA THR A 864 -5.81 1.04 23.75
C THR A 864 -5.97 0.38 22.39
N ILE A 865 -5.69 -0.94 22.30
CA ILE A 865 -5.87 -1.71 21.05
C ILE A 865 -7.35 -1.70 20.60
N GLN A 866 -8.28 -1.84 21.54
CA GLN A 866 -9.70 -1.80 21.24
C GLN A 866 -10.13 -0.41 20.75
N ALA A 867 -9.71 0.65 21.42
CA ALA A 867 -10.01 2.03 21.04
C ALA A 867 -9.45 2.36 19.64
N ALA A 868 -8.21 1.95 19.34
CA ALA A 868 -7.61 2.14 18.03
C ALA A 868 -8.41 1.43 16.92
N THR A 869 -8.88 0.20 17.17
CA THR A 869 -9.71 -0.54 16.21
C THR A 869 -11.07 0.15 16.00
N CYS A 870 -11.70 0.67 17.05
CA CYS A 870 -12.96 1.43 16.93
C CYS A 870 -12.78 2.67 16.04
N LYS A 871 -11.66 3.42 16.19
CA LYS A 871 -11.39 4.61 15.37
C LYS A 871 -11.29 4.29 13.88
N SER A 872 -10.68 3.17 13.51
CA SER A 872 -10.63 2.75 12.10
C SER A 872 -11.98 2.27 11.57
N GLU A 873 -12.78 1.57 12.39
CA GLU A 873 -14.14 1.19 12.01
C GLU A 873 -15.03 2.43 11.80
N GLU A 874 -14.95 3.44 12.69
CA GLU A 874 -15.66 4.72 12.56
C GLU A 874 -15.22 5.51 11.33
N PHE A 875 -13.91 5.58 11.05
CA PHE A 875 -13.42 6.21 9.82
C PHE A 875 -14.00 5.54 8.57
N ASN A 876 -14.01 4.22 8.54
CA ASN A 876 -14.58 3.45 7.43
C ASN A 876 -16.06 3.77 7.20
N GLU A 877 -16.85 3.95 8.27
CA GLU A 877 -18.25 4.37 8.15
C GLU A 877 -18.36 5.83 7.69
N PHE A 878 -17.51 6.72 8.18
CA PHE A 878 -17.49 8.12 7.78
C PHE A 878 -17.10 8.28 6.29
N ALA A 879 -16.05 7.61 5.84
CA ALA A 879 -15.65 7.60 4.43
C ALA A 879 -16.75 7.05 3.52
N ARG A 880 -17.44 5.99 3.94
CA ARG A 880 -18.59 5.44 3.23
C ARG A 880 -19.78 6.38 3.22
N TRP A 881 -20.03 7.10 4.31
CA TRP A 881 -21.09 8.11 4.38
C TRP A 881 -20.88 9.22 3.36
N LEU A 882 -19.62 9.63 3.11
CA LEU A 882 -19.25 10.58 2.08
C LEU A 882 -19.39 10.01 0.66
N PHE A 883 -19.29 8.70 0.49
CA PHE A 883 -19.39 8.00 -0.81
C PHE A 883 -20.84 7.56 -1.11
N PHE A 884 -21.74 8.50 -1.08
CA PHE A 884 -23.21 8.24 -1.05
C PHE A 884 -23.82 7.95 -2.41
N ALA A 885 -23.23 8.41 -3.49
CA ALA A 885 -23.83 8.30 -4.81
C ALA A 885 -23.66 6.89 -5.44
N ASN A 886 -24.45 6.57 -6.46
CA ASN A 886 -24.48 5.25 -7.13
C ASN A 886 -24.64 4.07 -6.14
N SER A 887 -25.38 4.27 -5.04
CA SER A 887 -25.54 3.27 -3.97
C SER A 887 -24.20 2.77 -3.40
N GLY A 888 -23.15 3.59 -3.42
CA GLY A 888 -21.80 3.25 -2.96
C GLY A 888 -21.05 2.28 -3.87
N LYS A 889 -21.48 2.09 -5.12
CA LYS A 889 -20.86 1.17 -6.07
C LYS A 889 -19.93 1.92 -7.03
N ILE A 890 -18.67 1.50 -7.12
CA ILE A 890 -17.70 2.09 -8.05
C ILE A 890 -18.08 1.70 -9.49
N ALA A 891 -18.33 2.70 -10.33
CA ALA A 891 -18.81 2.50 -11.70
C ALA A 891 -17.70 2.11 -12.68
N SER A 892 -16.43 2.45 -12.41
CA SER A 892 -15.32 2.14 -13.30
C SER A 892 -14.93 0.66 -13.20
N ASN A 893 -14.69 0.03 -14.36
CA ASN A 893 -14.17 -1.33 -14.46
C ASN A 893 -12.64 -1.39 -14.57
N LEU A 894 -11.96 -0.25 -14.65
CA LEU A 894 -10.50 -0.17 -14.77
C LEU A 894 -9.85 -0.15 -13.40
N LYS A 895 -8.91 -1.07 -13.16
CA LYS A 895 -8.23 -1.23 -11.86
C LYS A 895 -7.57 0.07 -11.37
N HIS A 896 -6.87 0.77 -12.26
CA HIS A 896 -6.20 2.03 -11.91
C HIS A 896 -7.19 3.16 -11.59
N GLU A 897 -8.35 3.22 -12.26
CA GLU A 897 -9.39 4.22 -11.96
C GLU A 897 -10.07 3.91 -10.61
N GLN A 898 -10.30 2.64 -10.31
CA GLN A 898 -10.86 2.23 -9.00
C GLN A 898 -9.95 2.66 -7.85
N GLY A 899 -8.65 2.45 -7.99
CA GLY A 899 -7.66 2.92 -7.00
C GLY A 899 -7.70 4.44 -6.82
N LYS A 900 -7.80 5.21 -7.93
CA LYS A 900 -7.95 6.67 -7.84
C LYS A 900 -9.24 7.10 -7.15
N ILE A 901 -10.37 6.44 -7.42
CA ILE A 901 -11.67 6.76 -6.80
C ILE A 901 -11.60 6.58 -5.28
N VAL A 902 -11.00 5.49 -4.80
CA VAL A 902 -10.78 5.28 -3.36
C VAL A 902 -9.91 6.39 -2.77
N LYS A 903 -8.84 6.80 -3.46
CA LYS A 903 -7.96 7.90 -3.02
C LYS A 903 -8.68 9.27 -3.04
N PHE A 904 -9.54 9.54 -4.01
CA PHE A 904 -10.37 10.73 -4.01
C PHE A 904 -11.31 10.77 -2.80
N ASN A 905 -11.96 9.64 -2.47
CA ASN A 905 -12.80 9.56 -1.29
C ASN A 905 -11.99 9.73 0.00
N HIS A 906 -10.80 9.11 0.09
CA HIS A 906 -9.88 9.30 1.20
C HIS A 906 -9.49 10.78 1.39
N LEU A 907 -9.11 11.45 0.30
CA LEU A 907 -8.78 12.88 0.33
C LEU A 907 -9.97 13.72 0.80
N LEU A 908 -11.17 13.44 0.29
CA LEU A 908 -12.40 14.12 0.71
C LEU A 908 -12.70 13.88 2.20
N ALA A 909 -12.54 12.66 2.69
CA ALA A 909 -12.73 12.33 4.10
C ALA A 909 -11.76 13.10 4.99
N ASN A 910 -10.48 13.14 4.63
CA ASN A 910 -9.49 13.90 5.39
C ASN A 910 -9.74 15.41 5.36
N LEU A 911 -10.23 15.98 4.25
CA LEU A 911 -10.64 17.38 4.20
C LEU A 911 -11.84 17.67 5.10
N ALA A 912 -12.82 16.78 5.14
CA ALA A 912 -13.97 16.91 6.04
C ALA A 912 -13.54 16.80 7.50
N ILE A 913 -12.62 15.92 7.83
CA ILE A 913 -12.02 15.81 9.17
C ILE A 913 -11.26 17.08 9.54
N LEU A 914 -10.42 17.61 8.65
CA LEU A 914 -9.69 18.85 8.85
C LEU A 914 -10.65 20.03 9.10
N TYR A 915 -11.72 20.12 8.31
CA TYR A 915 -12.76 21.14 8.50
C TYR A 915 -13.45 21.00 9.86
N ASN A 916 -13.84 19.78 10.22
CA ASN A 916 -14.51 19.49 11.49
C ASN A 916 -13.62 19.86 12.68
N VAL A 917 -12.34 19.51 12.64
CA VAL A 917 -11.39 19.85 13.71
C VAL A 917 -11.19 21.36 13.83
N ASN A 918 -11.15 22.09 12.72
CA ASN A 918 -11.11 23.56 12.75
C ASN A 918 -12.40 24.15 13.36
N ALA A 919 -13.56 23.62 12.99
CA ALA A 919 -14.85 24.06 13.54
C ALA A 919 -14.98 23.73 15.04
N MET A 920 -14.58 22.51 15.46
CA MET A 920 -14.58 22.09 16.86
C MET A 920 -13.60 22.92 17.69
N THR A 921 -12.38 23.18 17.19
CA THR A 921 -11.40 24.04 17.88
C THR A 921 -11.97 25.45 18.11
N THR A 922 -12.67 26.00 17.10
CA THR A 922 -13.33 27.29 17.22
C THR A 922 -14.46 27.22 18.26
N ALA A 923 -15.33 26.21 18.18
CA ALA A 923 -16.46 26.06 19.09
C ALA A 923 -16.01 25.88 20.56
N PHE A 924 -15.00 25.06 20.81
CA PHE A 924 -14.46 24.86 22.16
C PHE A 924 -13.82 26.14 22.73
N ASN A 925 -13.08 26.89 21.92
CA ASN A 925 -12.53 28.17 22.36
C ASN A 925 -13.66 29.18 22.70
N ASP A 926 -14.68 29.29 21.85
CA ASP A 926 -15.80 30.19 22.05
C ASP A 926 -16.62 29.79 23.30
N LEU A 927 -16.93 28.52 23.52
CA LEU A 927 -17.62 28.00 24.70
C LEU A 927 -16.83 28.27 25.99
N ARG A 928 -15.52 28.08 25.97
CA ARG A 928 -14.66 28.38 27.12
C ARG A 928 -14.64 29.89 27.43
N ALA A 929 -14.57 30.72 26.38
CA ALA A 929 -14.64 32.20 26.56
C ALA A 929 -15.98 32.63 27.15
N GLU A 930 -17.07 31.90 26.94
CA GLU A 930 -18.38 32.11 27.55
C GLU A 930 -18.50 31.57 28.98
N GLY A 931 -17.46 30.88 29.49
CA GLY A 931 -17.38 30.42 30.87
C GLY A 931 -17.81 28.92 31.06
N HIS A 932 -17.99 28.15 30.02
CA HIS A 932 -18.26 26.72 30.13
C HIS A 932 -17.01 25.95 30.56
N ASP A 933 -17.13 25.02 31.51
CA ASP A 933 -16.05 24.16 31.98
C ASP A 933 -15.79 23.02 30.98
N ILE A 934 -14.98 23.30 29.95
CA ILE A 934 -14.59 22.32 28.95
C ILE A 934 -13.12 21.95 29.16
N ARG A 935 -12.87 20.77 29.70
CA ARG A 935 -11.56 20.23 30.00
C ARG A 935 -11.05 19.32 28.88
N ARG A 936 -9.77 19.02 28.87
CA ARG A 936 -9.12 18.11 27.91
C ARG A 936 -9.79 16.73 27.88
N GLU A 937 -10.19 16.21 29.03
CA GLU A 937 -10.87 14.93 29.17
C GLU A 937 -12.24 14.89 28.47
N HIS A 938 -12.97 16.03 28.50
CA HIS A 938 -14.24 16.18 27.79
C HIS A 938 -14.00 16.16 26.29
N MET A 939 -13.03 16.95 25.77
CA MET A 939 -12.69 17.04 24.36
C MET A 939 -12.22 15.70 23.79
N ALA A 940 -11.53 14.87 24.60
CA ALA A 940 -11.09 13.54 24.20
C ALA A 940 -12.25 12.55 23.87
N LYS A 941 -13.46 12.83 24.35
CA LYS A 941 -14.65 11.99 24.11
C LYS A 941 -15.36 12.29 22.79
N PHE A 942 -15.01 13.39 22.09
CA PHE A 942 -15.66 13.78 20.84
C PHE A 942 -14.78 13.41 19.65
N SER A 943 -15.31 12.60 18.73
CA SER A 943 -14.62 12.28 17.48
C SER A 943 -14.82 13.37 16.43
N PRO A 944 -13.89 13.56 15.47
CA PRO A 944 -14.09 14.55 14.41
C PRO A 944 -15.01 14.06 13.28
N TYR A 945 -15.66 12.92 13.41
CA TYR A 945 -16.53 12.32 12.38
C TYR A 945 -17.97 12.86 12.44
N HIS A 946 -18.15 14.12 12.85
CA HIS A 946 -19.46 14.77 12.85
C HIS A 946 -19.99 14.94 11.43
N THR A 947 -21.23 14.48 11.20
CA THR A 947 -21.92 14.55 9.91
C THR A 947 -23.19 15.38 9.91
N ALA A 948 -23.76 15.67 11.08
CA ALA A 948 -25.08 16.34 11.21
C ALA A 948 -25.14 17.73 10.57
N HIS A 949 -24.01 18.47 10.58
CA HIS A 949 -23.88 19.80 10.00
C HIS A 949 -23.41 19.78 8.53
N LEU A 950 -23.06 18.60 7.97
CA LEU A 950 -22.58 18.46 6.62
C LEU A 950 -23.72 18.11 5.64
N GLY A 951 -24.04 19.01 4.73
CA GLY A 951 -25.01 18.80 3.67
C GLY A 951 -24.39 18.08 2.47
N ARG A 952 -24.81 16.82 2.21
CA ARG A 952 -24.33 16.01 1.08
C ARG A 952 -25.30 15.88 -0.09
N LEU A 953 -26.56 16.26 0.12
CA LEU A 953 -27.64 16.17 -0.85
C LEU A 953 -28.23 17.56 -1.10
N GLY A 954 -28.68 17.81 -2.33
CA GLY A 954 -29.35 19.06 -2.74
C GLY A 954 -28.77 19.62 -4.04
N SER A 955 -29.22 20.82 -4.42
CA SER A 955 -28.60 21.62 -5.49
C SER A 955 -27.42 22.41 -4.90
N PHE A 956 -26.28 22.37 -5.54
CA PHE A 956 -25.08 23.05 -5.10
C PHE A 956 -24.92 24.35 -5.88
N GLU A 957 -24.95 25.48 -5.17
CA GLU A 957 -24.60 26.78 -5.74
C GLU A 957 -23.12 27.05 -5.43
N LEU A 958 -22.38 27.42 -6.47
CA LEU A 958 -20.96 27.65 -6.37
C LEU A 958 -20.70 29.12 -6.13
N ASP A 959 -20.32 29.51 -4.93
CA ASP A 959 -19.87 30.85 -4.60
C ASP A 959 -18.36 30.90 -4.38
N LEU A 960 -17.64 31.23 -5.45
CA LEU A 960 -16.19 31.39 -5.39
C LEU A 960 -15.73 32.71 -4.71
N ASN A 961 -16.63 33.62 -4.39
CA ASN A 961 -16.29 34.90 -3.77
C ASN A 961 -16.50 34.89 -2.25
N LYS A 962 -17.10 33.83 -1.71
CA LYS A 962 -17.33 33.68 -0.28
C LYS A 962 -16.00 33.81 0.48
N GLU A 963 -15.95 34.71 1.45
CA GLU A 963 -14.78 34.88 2.29
C GLU A 963 -14.58 33.66 3.20
N VAL A 964 -13.37 33.12 3.21
CA VAL A 964 -13.01 31.95 4.02
C VAL A 964 -12.18 32.43 5.21
N LYS A 965 -12.68 32.12 6.41
CA LYS A 965 -11.96 32.42 7.65
C LYS A 965 -10.66 31.60 7.71
N PRO A 966 -9.55 32.16 8.24
CA PRO A 966 -8.31 31.39 8.43
C PRO A 966 -8.52 30.24 9.44
N MET A 967 -7.72 29.18 9.32
CA MET A 967 -7.75 28.06 10.27
C MET A 967 -7.36 28.53 11.68
N ARG A 968 -8.13 28.15 12.67
CA ARG A 968 -7.81 28.31 14.09
C ARG A 968 -7.18 27.03 14.63
N VAL A 969 -5.85 26.94 14.57
CA VAL A 969 -5.09 25.73 14.96
C VAL A 969 -4.83 25.65 16.47
N LYS A 970 -4.81 26.79 17.16
CA LYS A 970 -4.53 26.86 18.59
C LYS A 970 -5.81 26.65 19.40
N LEU A 971 -5.75 25.73 20.30
CA LEU A 971 -6.72 25.56 21.38
C LEU A 971 -6.18 26.31 22.60
N GLU A 972 -6.96 27.25 23.13
CA GLU A 972 -6.59 28.01 24.31
C GLU A 972 -6.80 27.12 25.54
N ILE A 973 -5.83 26.27 25.86
CA ILE A 973 -5.77 25.44 27.09
C ILE A 973 -4.85 26.16 28.06
N GLU A 974 -5.33 26.46 29.26
CA GLU A 974 -4.47 26.71 30.38
C GLU A 974 -3.83 25.45 30.94
#